data_a6bd72ffef15376dae082ceb982586a2
#
_entry.id   a6bd72ffef15376dae082ceb982586a2
#
_cell.length_a   1.000
_cell.length_b   1.000
_cell.length_c   1.000
_cell.angle_alpha   90.00
_cell.angle_beta   90.00
_cell.angle_gamma   90.00
#
_symmetry.space_group_name_H-M   'P 1'
#
loop_
_entity.id
_entity.type
_entity.pdbx_description
1 polymer ?
#
loop_
_entity_poly.entity_id
_entity_poly.type
_entity_poly.pdbx_seq_one_letter_code
_entity_poly.pdbx_strand_id
1 'polypeptide(L)'
;MDLSKFTERSRGFIQAAQTIAIRENHQRLMPEHILKALLDDPEGLASNLIAKAGGTAKQVVDATDAAVAKNPAVTGDAGQVYMDNATVRVVSEAEKVAGKAKDSFVPVERLLTALALVKSAARDALEAGGVSAQKLNEAINDVRKGRTADSSNAEDTFEALEKYAHDLTKAAEEGKIDPIIGRDDEIRRSMQVLSRRTKNNPVLIGEPGVGKTAIAEGMALRIINGDVPESLKNKRLLALDMGALIAGAKYRGEFEERLKSVLKEVETAAGEIILFIDEMHTLVGAGKTDGAMDAANLIKPALARGELHCIGATTLDEYRKYVEKDAALARRFQPVVVEEPTVEDTISILRGIKEKYELHHGVRISDSALVSAATLSNRYITDRFLPDKAIDLMDEAASRLRMEVDSKPEELDALDRQILQMQIEVEALKLEDDDASKARLDKQEVALADLMEKSSEMTAKWQAERDKLGEARELKEQLDRARADLEIAKRHGDLARAGELSYGIIPQLEKQLGEAERHEAEGVMVEEAVRPEQIAQVVERWTGIPTTKMLEGEREKLLRMEEGLHKRVIGQNSAVRALANAVRRARAGLNDENRPLGSFLFLGPTGVGKTELTKAVAEFLFDDDGAMVRIDMSEFMEKHSVARLIGAPPGYVGYDEGGVLTEAVRRRPYQVVLFDEVEKAHPDVFNVLLQVLDDGVLTDGQGRTVDFKQTLIILTSNLGAQALSQLPDGADAGEAKRDVLDAVKAHFRPEFLNRLDEIIVFDRLARGDMSGIVDIQMSRLLKRLAGRNIRLELDDAARAWLAEEGYDPVFGARPLKRVIQRALQDPLAESLLSGEVRDGDTVPVSAGADGLLIGDRIGASNRPKPDDAVVH
;
A
#
# COMPACT_ATOMS: atom_id res chain seq x y z
N MET A 1 32.12 39.96 -29.09
CA MET A 1 30.78 39.67 -29.54
C MET A 1 29.85 39.71 -28.31
N ASP A 2 28.77 40.41 -28.46
CA ASP A 2 27.87 40.56 -27.32
C ASP A 2 26.81 39.46 -27.35
N LEU A 3 27.06 38.33 -26.62
CA LEU A 3 26.14 37.23 -26.51
C LEU A 3 25.03 37.52 -25.46
N SER A 4 25.02 38.72 -24.87
CA SER A 4 23.99 39.12 -23.90
C SER A 4 22.58 39.19 -24.51
N LYS A 5 22.51 39.33 -25.84
CA LYS A 5 21.25 39.31 -26.61
C LYS A 5 20.72 37.91 -26.92
N PHE A 6 21.46 36.89 -26.60
CA PHE A 6 21.05 35.49 -26.82
C PHE A 6 20.33 34.96 -25.58
N THR A 7 19.34 34.10 -25.79
CA THR A 7 18.74 33.38 -24.68
C THR A 7 19.77 32.55 -23.96
N GLU A 8 19.49 32.17 -22.68
CA GLU A 8 20.41 31.33 -21.91
C GLU A 8 20.67 29.99 -22.60
N ARG A 9 19.64 29.43 -23.22
CA ARG A 9 19.72 28.17 -23.96
C ARG A 9 20.56 28.30 -25.25
N SER A 10 20.34 29.35 -26.04
CA SER A 10 21.16 29.65 -27.20
C SER A 10 22.65 29.84 -26.87
N ARG A 11 22.95 30.53 -25.76
CA ARG A 11 24.32 30.68 -25.24
C ARG A 11 24.91 29.34 -24.82
N GLY A 12 24.11 28.49 -24.16
CA GLY A 12 24.50 27.16 -23.78
C GLY A 12 24.90 26.29 -24.95
N PHE A 13 24.16 26.32 -26.07
CA PHE A 13 24.49 25.60 -27.29
C PHE A 13 25.75 26.10 -27.98
N ILE A 14 26.00 27.41 -27.97
CA ILE A 14 27.26 27.98 -28.48
C ILE A 14 28.45 27.52 -27.65
N GLN A 15 28.31 27.45 -26.32
CA GLN A 15 29.32 26.92 -25.43
C GLN A 15 29.54 25.41 -25.60
N ALA A 16 28.45 24.65 -25.75
CA ALA A 16 28.50 23.21 -26.05
C ALA A 16 29.24 22.95 -27.40
N ALA A 17 28.96 23.77 -28.40
CA ALA A 17 29.66 23.72 -29.70
C ALA A 17 31.17 23.97 -29.56
N GLN A 18 31.60 24.89 -28.67
CA GLN A 18 33.00 25.09 -28.34
C GLN A 18 33.61 23.83 -27.69
N THR A 19 32.86 23.20 -26.77
CA THR A 19 33.31 21.95 -26.13
C THR A 19 33.46 20.81 -27.17
N ILE A 20 32.53 20.71 -28.12
CA ILE A 20 32.62 19.76 -29.23
C ILE A 20 33.88 20.04 -30.05
N ALA A 21 34.15 21.30 -30.43
CA ALA A 21 35.31 21.64 -31.21
C ALA A 21 36.64 21.31 -30.49
N ILE A 22 36.70 21.52 -29.18
CA ILE A 22 37.86 21.14 -28.32
C ILE A 22 38.00 19.61 -28.31
N ARG A 23 36.93 18.86 -28.09
CA ARG A 23 36.95 17.40 -28.05
C ARG A 23 37.44 16.78 -29.35
N GLU A 24 37.04 17.37 -30.47
CA GLU A 24 37.46 16.92 -31.81
C GLU A 24 38.82 17.50 -32.24
N ASN A 25 39.53 18.21 -31.38
CA ASN A 25 40.82 18.88 -31.63
C ASN A 25 40.76 19.91 -32.77
N HIS A 26 39.64 20.61 -32.94
CA HIS A 26 39.49 21.66 -33.92
C HIS A 26 39.84 23.02 -33.30
N GLN A 27 40.72 23.80 -33.95
CA GLN A 27 41.11 25.15 -33.50
C GLN A 27 40.10 26.23 -33.84
N ARG A 28 39.09 25.93 -34.67
CA ARG A 28 38.06 26.87 -35.07
C ARG A 28 36.68 26.33 -34.76
N LEU A 29 35.85 27.21 -34.16
CA LEU A 29 34.43 26.96 -34.00
C LEU A 29 33.71 27.20 -35.33
N MET A 30 33.31 26.13 -36.00
CA MET A 30 32.61 26.17 -37.27
C MET A 30 31.08 26.06 -37.06
N PRO A 31 30.22 26.50 -38.04
CA PRO A 31 28.76 26.41 -37.93
C PRO A 31 28.21 25.00 -37.67
N GLU A 32 28.85 23.97 -38.22
CA GLU A 32 28.50 22.55 -38.04
C GLU A 32 28.68 22.08 -36.60
N HIS A 33 29.57 22.69 -35.81
CA HIS A 33 29.65 22.39 -34.36
C HIS A 33 28.43 22.90 -33.62
N ILE A 34 27.92 24.08 -34.04
CA ILE A 34 26.69 24.64 -33.46
C ILE A 34 25.50 23.76 -33.83
N LEU A 35 25.41 23.35 -35.12
CA LEU A 35 24.35 22.46 -35.55
C LEU A 35 24.38 21.11 -34.81
N LYS A 36 25.60 20.55 -34.65
CA LYS A 36 25.76 19.31 -33.88
C LYS A 36 25.30 19.48 -32.43
N ALA A 37 25.70 20.56 -31.76
CA ALA A 37 25.26 20.85 -30.40
C ALA A 37 23.73 20.97 -30.30
N LEU A 38 23.06 21.55 -31.28
CA LEU A 38 21.60 21.67 -31.36
C LEU A 38 20.92 20.33 -31.64
N LEU A 39 21.53 19.42 -32.36
CA LEU A 39 21.00 18.10 -32.68
C LEU A 39 21.24 17.07 -31.55
N ASP A 40 22.30 17.27 -30.77
CA ASP A 40 22.63 16.47 -29.60
C ASP A 40 21.79 16.86 -28.36
N ASP A 41 20.85 17.80 -28.49
CA ASP A 41 19.95 18.24 -27.42
C ASP A 41 19.00 17.14 -26.97
N PRO A 42 19.03 16.72 -25.69
CA PRO A 42 18.09 15.71 -25.15
C PRO A 42 16.61 16.12 -25.26
N GLU A 43 16.30 17.42 -25.22
CA GLU A 43 14.93 17.93 -25.37
C GLU A 43 14.50 17.96 -26.86
N GLY A 44 15.42 17.80 -27.79
CA GLY A 44 15.14 17.57 -29.18
C GLY A 44 14.49 18.71 -29.95
N LEU A 45 14.58 19.97 -29.47
CA LEU A 45 13.90 21.12 -30.11
C LEU A 45 14.28 21.28 -31.59
N ALA A 46 15.58 21.21 -31.92
CA ALA A 46 16.05 21.32 -33.30
C ALA A 46 15.56 20.15 -34.16
N SER A 47 15.60 18.94 -33.65
CA SER A 47 15.12 17.73 -34.32
C SER A 47 13.62 17.78 -34.59
N ASN A 48 12.82 18.26 -33.64
CA ASN A 48 11.37 18.46 -33.78
C ASN A 48 11.05 19.52 -34.86
N LEU A 49 11.76 20.64 -34.85
CA LEU A 49 11.58 21.68 -35.89
C LEU A 49 11.94 21.18 -37.27
N ILE A 50 13.00 20.38 -37.40
CA ILE A 50 13.41 19.75 -38.64
C ILE A 50 12.30 18.80 -39.15
N ALA A 51 11.76 17.97 -38.28
CA ALA A 51 10.65 17.05 -38.62
C ALA A 51 9.40 17.81 -39.06
N LYS A 52 8.96 18.84 -38.29
CA LYS A 52 7.84 19.71 -38.65
C LYS A 52 8.04 20.47 -39.97
N ALA A 53 9.28 20.80 -40.31
CA ALA A 53 9.64 21.38 -41.63
C ALA A 53 9.63 20.37 -42.78
N GLY A 54 9.27 19.10 -42.51
CA GLY A 54 9.23 18.00 -43.50
C GLY A 54 10.60 17.41 -43.81
N GLY A 55 11.59 17.60 -42.96
CA GLY A 55 12.92 17.02 -43.06
C GLY A 55 13.10 15.74 -42.28
N THR A 56 14.20 15.03 -42.54
CA THR A 56 14.57 13.81 -41.79
C THR A 56 15.73 14.11 -40.84
N ALA A 57 15.45 14.24 -39.55
CA ALA A 57 16.44 14.60 -38.53
C ALA A 57 17.68 13.68 -38.56
N LYS A 58 17.50 12.36 -38.72
CA LYS A 58 18.60 11.40 -38.81
C LYS A 58 19.55 11.70 -39.95
N GLN A 59 19.04 12.07 -41.14
CA GLN A 59 19.88 12.45 -42.29
C GLN A 59 20.67 13.73 -42.01
N VAL A 60 20.07 14.69 -41.31
CA VAL A 60 20.77 15.92 -40.90
C VAL A 60 21.88 15.61 -39.91
N VAL A 61 21.63 14.71 -38.93
CA VAL A 61 22.64 14.27 -37.95
C VAL A 61 23.82 13.62 -38.66
N ASP A 62 23.56 12.62 -39.53
CA ASP A 62 24.59 11.89 -40.28
C ASP A 62 25.42 12.83 -41.15
N ALA A 63 24.77 13.78 -41.86
CA ALA A 63 25.44 14.77 -42.69
C ALA A 63 26.26 15.78 -41.85
N THR A 64 25.77 16.15 -40.65
CA THR A 64 26.48 17.06 -39.74
C THR A 64 27.73 16.38 -39.20
N ASP A 65 27.63 15.12 -38.79
CA ASP A 65 28.75 14.35 -38.27
C ASP A 65 29.85 14.17 -39.37
N ALA A 66 29.41 13.89 -40.58
CA ALA A 66 30.33 13.82 -41.73
C ALA A 66 30.97 15.19 -42.05
N ALA A 67 30.28 16.29 -41.80
CA ALA A 67 30.84 17.64 -41.98
C ALA A 67 31.85 17.99 -40.87
N VAL A 68 31.54 17.68 -39.62
CA VAL A 68 32.44 17.89 -38.48
C VAL A 68 33.71 17.06 -38.65
N ALA A 69 33.62 15.80 -39.08
CA ALA A 69 34.78 14.93 -39.29
C ALA A 69 35.73 15.40 -40.43
N LYS A 70 35.27 16.25 -41.34
CA LYS A 70 36.09 16.84 -42.40
C LYS A 70 36.92 18.07 -41.99
N ASN A 71 36.65 18.60 -40.80
CA ASN A 71 37.38 19.76 -40.34
C ASN A 71 38.83 19.38 -39.96
N PRO A 72 39.81 20.29 -40.20
CA PRO A 72 41.21 20.03 -39.86
C PRO A 72 41.41 19.89 -38.35
N ALA A 73 41.84 18.72 -37.92
CA ALA A 73 42.23 18.46 -36.54
C ALA A 73 43.74 18.71 -36.32
N VAL A 74 44.11 19.19 -35.15
CA VAL A 74 45.51 19.48 -34.77
C VAL A 74 46.03 18.35 -33.91
N THR A 75 47.29 17.91 -34.17
CA THR A 75 47.98 16.95 -33.32
C THR A 75 48.49 17.68 -32.06
N GLY A 76 47.79 17.55 -30.95
CA GLY A 76 48.09 18.17 -29.67
C GLY A 76 46.82 18.85 -29.07
N ASP A 77 46.94 19.33 -27.83
CA ASP A 77 45.82 20.00 -27.15
C ASP A 77 45.42 21.26 -27.95
N ALA A 78 44.14 21.37 -28.33
CA ALA A 78 43.63 22.44 -29.18
C ALA A 78 43.72 23.86 -28.58
N GLY A 79 44.08 23.98 -27.32
CA GLY A 79 44.28 25.27 -26.64
C GLY A 79 43.05 26.17 -26.68
N GLN A 80 43.15 27.36 -27.23
CA GLN A 80 42.02 28.29 -27.43
C GLN A 80 41.37 28.06 -28.81
N VAL A 81 40.05 27.86 -28.79
CA VAL A 81 39.22 27.75 -29.99
C VAL A 81 38.76 29.14 -30.42
N TYR A 82 39.05 29.50 -31.69
CA TYR A 82 38.66 30.76 -32.27
C TYR A 82 37.41 30.61 -33.14
N MET A 83 36.53 31.63 -33.13
CA MET A 83 35.37 31.61 -34.02
C MET A 83 35.78 31.79 -35.47
N ASP A 84 35.31 30.94 -36.35
CA ASP A 84 35.45 31.08 -37.80
C ASP A 84 34.59 32.23 -38.32
N ASN A 85 35.00 32.82 -39.44
CA ASN A 85 34.25 33.89 -40.12
C ASN A 85 32.84 33.47 -40.53
N ALA A 86 32.60 32.21 -40.84
CA ALA A 86 31.29 31.68 -41.16
C ALA A 86 30.41 31.64 -39.87
N THR A 87 30.95 31.24 -38.74
CA THR A 87 30.27 31.24 -37.44
C THR A 87 29.91 32.66 -37.00
N VAL A 88 30.81 33.61 -37.17
CA VAL A 88 30.51 35.04 -36.91
C VAL A 88 29.34 35.54 -37.78
N ARG A 89 29.28 35.13 -39.05
CA ARG A 89 28.15 35.44 -39.94
C ARG A 89 26.83 34.81 -39.48
N VAL A 90 26.87 33.58 -39.04
CA VAL A 90 25.68 32.87 -38.49
C VAL A 90 25.13 33.62 -37.27
N VAL A 91 25.98 33.96 -36.33
CA VAL A 91 25.57 34.71 -35.12
C VAL A 91 24.99 36.10 -35.49
N SER A 92 25.65 36.84 -36.40
CA SER A 92 25.14 38.15 -36.87
C SER A 92 23.82 38.02 -37.67
N GLU A 93 23.65 36.93 -38.43
CA GLU A 93 22.40 36.69 -39.16
C GLU A 93 21.27 36.25 -38.21
N ALA A 94 21.57 35.51 -37.15
CA ALA A 94 20.61 35.14 -36.10
C ALA A 94 20.05 36.40 -35.41
N GLU A 95 20.90 37.39 -35.10
CA GLU A 95 20.45 38.67 -34.55
C GLU A 95 19.52 39.44 -35.51
N LYS A 96 19.82 39.44 -36.83
CA LYS A 96 18.98 40.08 -37.82
C LYS A 96 17.64 39.38 -38.03
N VAL A 97 17.62 38.05 -38.01
CA VAL A 97 16.41 37.23 -38.11
C VAL A 97 15.52 37.48 -36.88
N ALA A 98 16.11 37.48 -35.69
CA ALA A 98 15.39 37.79 -34.44
C ALA A 98 14.80 39.22 -34.49
N GLY A 99 15.61 40.21 -34.91
CA GLY A 99 15.11 41.59 -35.01
C GLY A 99 13.95 41.75 -36.00
N LYS A 100 14.00 41.04 -37.18
CA LYS A 100 12.87 41.02 -38.12
C LYS A 100 11.59 40.39 -37.54
N ALA A 101 11.77 39.39 -36.67
CA ALA A 101 10.69 38.74 -35.98
C ALA A 101 10.18 39.51 -34.73
N LYS A 102 10.81 40.67 -34.44
CA LYS A 102 10.54 41.48 -33.23
C LYS A 102 10.89 40.77 -31.91
N ASP A 103 11.81 39.83 -31.96
CA ASP A 103 12.34 39.18 -30.78
C ASP A 103 13.37 40.08 -30.09
N SER A 104 13.29 40.28 -28.78
CA SER A 104 14.24 41.04 -27.97
C SER A 104 15.53 40.26 -27.71
N PHE A 105 15.43 38.94 -27.72
CA PHE A 105 16.55 38.00 -27.57
C PHE A 105 16.61 37.03 -28.76
N VAL A 106 17.78 36.47 -29.01
CA VAL A 106 18.00 35.48 -30.10
C VAL A 106 17.78 34.09 -29.53
N PRO A 107 16.64 33.44 -29.80
CA PRO A 107 16.37 32.07 -29.35
C PRO A 107 16.97 31.02 -30.30
N VAL A 108 16.97 29.74 -29.87
CA VAL A 108 17.55 28.58 -30.53
C VAL A 108 17.03 28.40 -31.96
N GLU A 109 15.74 28.56 -32.18
CA GLU A 109 15.10 28.39 -33.46
C GLU A 109 15.54 29.50 -34.48
N ARG A 110 15.84 30.73 -34.00
CA ARG A 110 16.43 31.76 -34.86
C ARG A 110 17.91 31.47 -35.18
N LEU A 111 18.63 30.87 -34.24
CA LEU A 111 19.98 30.40 -34.47
C LEU A 111 19.97 29.25 -35.51
N LEU A 112 19.05 28.31 -35.44
CA LEU A 112 18.85 27.25 -36.43
C LEU A 112 18.45 27.80 -37.79
N THR A 113 17.58 28.82 -37.82
CA THR A 113 17.21 29.52 -39.07
C THR A 113 18.44 30.19 -39.69
N ALA A 114 19.31 30.83 -38.92
CA ALA A 114 20.52 31.47 -39.41
C ALA A 114 21.53 30.44 -39.96
N LEU A 115 21.64 29.25 -39.36
CA LEU A 115 22.43 28.13 -39.88
C LEU A 115 21.94 27.67 -41.26
N ALA A 116 20.61 27.68 -41.48
CA ALA A 116 20.00 27.34 -42.76
C ALA A 116 20.17 28.47 -43.84
N LEU A 117 20.36 29.73 -43.43
CA LEU A 117 20.52 30.87 -44.35
C LEU A 117 21.97 31.11 -44.78
N VAL A 118 22.93 30.93 -43.86
CA VAL A 118 24.34 31.23 -44.12
C VAL A 118 25.02 30.06 -44.85
N LYS A 119 25.66 30.36 -45.99
CA LYS A 119 26.39 29.34 -46.76
C LYS A 119 27.53 28.74 -45.94
N SER A 120 27.36 27.45 -45.52
CA SER A 120 28.27 26.69 -44.67
C SER A 120 27.97 25.19 -44.78
N ALA A 121 28.86 24.34 -44.28
CA ALA A 121 28.62 22.91 -44.21
C ALA A 121 27.40 22.54 -43.37
N ALA A 122 27.03 23.35 -42.37
CA ALA A 122 25.80 23.19 -41.60
C ALA A 122 24.55 23.41 -42.46
N ARG A 123 24.53 24.42 -43.33
CA ARG A 123 23.46 24.61 -44.30
C ARG A 123 23.33 23.43 -45.25
N ASP A 124 24.48 22.97 -45.79
CA ASP A 124 24.49 21.84 -46.75
C ASP A 124 23.95 20.56 -46.06
N ALA A 125 24.21 20.36 -44.78
CA ALA A 125 23.68 19.26 -44.00
C ALA A 125 22.16 19.36 -43.76
N LEU A 126 21.61 20.56 -43.48
CA LEU A 126 20.18 20.81 -43.38
C LEU A 126 19.46 20.58 -44.72
N GLU A 127 20.05 21.06 -45.82
CA GLU A 127 19.53 20.85 -47.18
C GLU A 127 19.55 19.37 -47.58
N ALA A 128 20.59 18.61 -47.20
CA ALA A 128 20.68 17.16 -47.43
C ALA A 128 19.55 16.41 -46.69
N GLY A 129 19.12 16.88 -45.53
CA GLY A 129 17.95 16.35 -44.82
C GLY A 129 16.60 16.89 -45.30
N GLY A 130 16.55 17.65 -46.40
CA GLY A 130 15.31 18.19 -47.00
C GLY A 130 14.76 19.46 -46.35
N VAL A 131 15.55 20.12 -45.49
CA VAL A 131 15.15 21.32 -44.75
C VAL A 131 15.63 22.56 -45.46
N SER A 132 14.72 23.44 -45.88
CA SER A 132 15.03 24.78 -46.35
C SER A 132 14.73 25.84 -45.31
N ALA A 133 15.43 26.98 -45.35
CA ALA A 133 15.20 28.09 -44.43
C ALA A 133 13.76 28.60 -44.46
N GLN A 134 13.05 28.53 -45.59
CA GLN A 134 11.66 28.93 -45.72
C GLN A 134 10.75 27.95 -44.95
N LYS A 135 10.86 26.65 -45.22
CA LYS A 135 10.06 25.62 -44.53
C LYS A 135 10.31 25.62 -43.02
N LEU A 136 11.57 25.85 -42.63
CA LEU A 136 11.93 25.95 -41.21
C LEU A 136 11.26 27.18 -40.55
N ASN A 137 11.24 28.32 -41.24
CA ASN A 137 10.59 29.53 -40.72
C ASN A 137 9.07 29.40 -40.66
N GLU A 138 8.44 28.67 -41.58
CA GLU A 138 7.01 28.32 -41.55
C GLU A 138 6.73 27.43 -40.31
N ALA A 139 7.52 26.35 -40.11
CA ALA A 139 7.39 25.48 -38.95
C ALA A 139 7.60 26.21 -37.60
N ILE A 140 8.56 27.13 -37.54
CA ILE A 140 8.80 27.98 -36.37
C ILE A 140 7.62 28.87 -36.09
N ASN A 141 7.03 29.51 -37.12
CA ASN A 141 5.88 30.36 -36.94
C ASN A 141 4.63 29.60 -36.47
N ASP A 142 4.46 28.37 -36.93
CA ASP A 142 3.40 27.47 -36.48
C ASP A 142 3.56 27.09 -34.99
N VAL A 143 4.79 26.79 -34.54
CA VAL A 143 5.11 26.49 -33.15
C VAL A 143 4.94 27.74 -32.28
N ARG A 144 5.41 28.88 -32.75
CA ARG A 144 5.36 30.14 -31.99
C ARG A 144 3.98 30.79 -31.92
N LYS A 145 3.09 30.51 -32.86
CA LYS A 145 1.75 31.12 -32.96
C LYS A 145 1.75 32.63 -32.68
N GLY A 146 2.73 33.37 -33.24
CA GLY A 146 2.86 34.80 -33.08
C GLY A 146 3.54 35.30 -31.79
N ARG A 147 4.10 34.44 -30.96
CA ARG A 147 4.86 34.85 -29.77
C ARG A 147 6.25 35.36 -30.10
N THR A 148 6.73 36.34 -29.32
CA THR A 148 8.08 36.92 -29.43
C THR A 148 8.95 36.47 -28.26
N ALA A 149 10.30 36.40 -28.48
CA ALA A 149 11.26 36.06 -27.45
C ALA A 149 11.66 37.35 -26.69
N ASP A 150 10.91 37.71 -25.65
CA ASP A 150 11.10 38.95 -24.91
C ASP A 150 11.88 38.78 -23.60
N SER A 151 12.23 37.53 -23.20
CA SER A 151 13.03 37.20 -22.02
C SER A 151 14.23 36.32 -22.38
N SER A 152 15.23 36.29 -21.51
CA SER A 152 16.41 35.40 -21.66
C SER A 152 16.04 33.90 -21.63
N ASN A 153 14.85 33.55 -21.13
CA ASN A 153 14.37 32.17 -20.99
C ASN A 153 13.10 31.93 -21.83
N ALA A 154 12.96 32.63 -22.94
CA ALA A 154 11.75 32.59 -23.77
C ALA A 154 11.41 31.19 -24.31
N GLU A 155 12.40 30.35 -24.56
CA GLU A 155 12.17 29.00 -25.06
C GLU A 155 11.52 28.07 -24.04
N ASP A 156 11.72 28.29 -22.75
CA ASP A 156 11.10 27.50 -21.70
C ASP A 156 9.56 27.71 -21.65
N THR A 157 9.09 28.76 -22.29
CA THR A 157 7.67 29.10 -22.41
C THR A 157 6.96 28.52 -23.63
N PHE A 158 7.71 27.93 -24.57
CA PHE A 158 7.15 27.26 -25.74
C PHE A 158 6.89 25.79 -25.46
N GLU A 159 5.75 25.27 -25.92
CA GLU A 159 5.31 23.89 -25.69
C GLU A 159 5.14 23.55 -24.18
N ALA A 160 4.75 24.55 -23.36
CA ALA A 160 4.59 24.35 -21.92
C ALA A 160 3.55 23.27 -21.57
N LEU A 161 2.48 23.16 -22.37
CA LEU A 161 1.48 22.11 -22.18
C LEU A 161 2.03 20.72 -22.47
N GLU A 162 2.92 20.57 -23.45
CA GLU A 162 3.53 19.29 -23.79
C GLU A 162 4.57 18.85 -22.73
N LYS A 163 5.19 19.83 -22.04
CA LYS A 163 6.18 19.59 -20.99
C LYS A 163 5.56 19.34 -19.62
N TYR A 164 4.47 20.02 -19.31
CA TYR A 164 3.89 20.10 -17.96
C TYR A 164 2.47 19.55 -17.85
N ALA A 165 1.94 18.94 -18.92
CA ALA A 165 0.62 18.33 -18.88
C ALA A 165 0.58 17.04 -19.71
N HIS A 166 -0.16 16.05 -19.23
CA HIS A 166 -0.43 14.81 -19.95
C HIS A 166 -1.76 14.90 -20.69
N ASP A 167 -1.77 14.59 -21.98
CA ASP A 167 -2.99 14.62 -22.77
C ASP A 167 -3.78 13.33 -22.59
N LEU A 168 -4.82 13.37 -21.74
CA LEU A 168 -5.70 12.25 -21.46
C LEU A 168 -6.54 11.87 -22.69
N THR A 169 -6.93 12.84 -23.53
CA THR A 169 -7.67 12.56 -24.76
C THR A 169 -6.82 11.81 -25.77
N LYS A 170 -5.54 12.15 -25.90
CA LYS A 170 -4.60 11.44 -26.74
C LYS A 170 -4.34 10.02 -26.18
N ALA A 171 -4.16 9.89 -24.87
CA ALA A 171 -4.02 8.58 -24.22
C ALA A 171 -5.25 7.68 -24.43
N ALA A 172 -6.47 8.27 -24.40
CA ALA A 172 -7.71 7.58 -24.71
C ALA A 172 -7.78 7.16 -26.17
N GLU A 173 -7.31 7.99 -27.10
CA GLU A 173 -7.24 7.67 -28.52
C GLU A 173 -6.28 6.52 -28.79
N GLU A 174 -5.15 6.50 -28.11
CA GLU A 174 -4.12 5.46 -28.18
C GLU A 174 -4.50 4.17 -27.41
N GLY A 175 -5.65 4.13 -26.73
CA GLY A 175 -6.12 2.96 -25.98
C GLY A 175 -5.34 2.67 -24.69
N LYS A 176 -4.63 3.66 -24.16
CA LYS A 176 -3.78 3.53 -22.95
C LYS A 176 -4.55 3.71 -21.63
N ILE A 177 -5.78 4.21 -21.71
CA ILE A 177 -6.62 4.40 -20.53
C ILE A 177 -7.37 3.12 -20.19
N ASP A 178 -7.49 2.84 -18.90
CA ASP A 178 -8.25 1.71 -18.40
C ASP A 178 -9.78 1.91 -18.58
N PRO A 179 -10.55 0.85 -18.73
CA PRO A 179 -12.01 0.97 -18.77
C PRO A 179 -12.53 1.48 -17.42
N ILE A 180 -13.33 2.55 -17.47
CA ILE A 180 -13.93 3.16 -16.29
C ILE A 180 -15.31 2.58 -16.04
N ILE A 181 -15.52 2.01 -14.88
CA ILE A 181 -16.73 1.31 -14.48
C ILE A 181 -17.30 1.94 -13.22
N GLY A 182 -18.63 2.10 -13.17
CA GLY A 182 -19.35 2.53 -11.97
C GLY A 182 -19.21 4.02 -11.62
N ARG A 183 -18.79 4.88 -12.57
CA ARG A 183 -18.64 6.34 -12.36
C ARG A 183 -19.44 7.19 -13.35
N ASP A 184 -20.49 6.60 -13.93
CA ASP A 184 -21.29 7.24 -14.97
C ASP A 184 -21.98 8.51 -14.49
N ASP A 185 -22.49 8.52 -13.27
CA ASP A 185 -23.23 9.66 -12.73
C ASP A 185 -22.31 10.85 -12.42
N GLU A 186 -21.13 10.60 -11.84
CA GLU A 186 -20.14 11.64 -11.57
C GLU A 186 -19.56 12.22 -12.88
N ILE A 187 -19.27 11.36 -13.87
CA ILE A 187 -18.83 11.82 -15.20
C ILE A 187 -19.92 12.67 -15.85
N ARG A 188 -21.18 12.21 -15.86
CA ARG A 188 -22.32 12.96 -16.42
C ARG A 188 -22.51 14.27 -15.67
N ARG A 189 -22.39 14.28 -14.35
CA ARG A 189 -22.51 15.49 -13.53
C ARG A 189 -21.40 16.48 -13.84
N SER A 190 -20.16 16.01 -13.99
CA SER A 190 -19.02 16.86 -14.35
C SER A 190 -19.18 17.48 -15.73
N MET A 191 -19.64 16.72 -16.73
CA MET A 191 -19.97 17.22 -18.06
C MET A 191 -21.09 18.27 -18.02
N GLN A 192 -22.13 18.04 -17.21
CA GLN A 192 -23.21 18.97 -17.00
C GLN A 192 -22.71 20.31 -16.39
N VAL A 193 -21.78 20.23 -15.42
CA VAL A 193 -21.17 21.41 -14.80
C VAL A 193 -20.35 22.19 -15.83
N LEU A 194 -19.48 21.51 -16.60
CA LEU A 194 -18.67 22.14 -17.65
C LEU A 194 -19.49 22.87 -18.72
N SER A 195 -20.72 22.42 -18.98
CA SER A 195 -21.63 23.02 -19.96
C SER A 195 -22.40 24.21 -19.41
N ARG A 196 -22.24 24.60 -18.14
CA ARG A 196 -22.92 25.76 -17.53
C ARG A 196 -22.30 27.08 -17.96
N ARG A 197 -23.07 28.13 -17.86
CA ARG A 197 -22.62 29.50 -18.13
C ARG A 197 -21.80 30.09 -16.97
N THR A 198 -22.10 29.68 -15.74
CA THR A 198 -21.43 30.09 -14.50
C THR A 198 -21.20 28.90 -13.61
N LYS A 199 -20.20 28.95 -12.73
CA LYS A 199 -19.76 27.81 -11.91
C LYS A 199 -19.54 26.56 -12.78
N ASN A 200 -18.84 26.77 -13.88
CA ASN A 200 -18.61 25.79 -14.94
C ASN A 200 -17.33 24.96 -14.76
N ASN A 201 -16.70 25.03 -13.60
CA ASN A 201 -15.56 24.21 -13.27
C ASN A 201 -15.96 23.22 -12.15
N PRO A 202 -16.05 21.91 -12.43
CA PRO A 202 -16.31 20.92 -11.40
C PRO A 202 -15.08 20.73 -10.50
N VAL A 203 -15.32 20.48 -9.21
CA VAL A 203 -14.31 19.97 -8.28
C VAL A 203 -14.79 18.62 -7.78
N LEU A 204 -14.03 17.59 -8.07
CA LEU A 204 -14.23 16.24 -7.58
C LEU A 204 -13.76 16.17 -6.13
N ILE A 205 -14.68 15.92 -5.22
CA ILE A 205 -14.41 15.90 -3.78
C ILE A 205 -14.65 14.49 -3.28
N GLY A 206 -13.64 13.90 -2.68
CA GLY A 206 -13.73 12.54 -2.12
C GLY A 206 -12.45 12.15 -1.43
N GLU A 207 -12.51 11.05 -0.70
CA GLU A 207 -11.35 10.51 0.01
C GLU A 207 -10.24 10.07 -0.97
N PRO A 208 -8.99 9.92 -0.51
CA PRO A 208 -7.91 9.39 -1.34
C PRO A 208 -8.24 7.97 -1.82
N GLY A 209 -7.93 7.64 -3.08
CA GLY A 209 -8.12 6.29 -3.60
C GLY A 209 -9.54 5.94 -4.06
N VAL A 210 -10.55 6.84 -3.94
CA VAL A 210 -11.91 6.56 -4.43
C VAL A 210 -12.08 6.64 -5.95
N GLY A 211 -11.04 6.99 -6.71
CA GLY A 211 -11.07 7.03 -8.17
C GLY A 211 -11.43 8.39 -8.78
N LYS A 212 -11.05 9.52 -8.13
CA LYS A 212 -11.27 10.87 -8.68
C LYS A 212 -10.60 11.08 -10.04
N THR A 213 -9.39 10.62 -10.23
CA THR A 213 -8.63 10.71 -11.48
C THR A 213 -9.28 9.89 -12.59
N ALA A 214 -9.83 8.70 -12.26
CA ALA A 214 -10.57 7.85 -13.20
C ALA A 214 -11.78 8.56 -13.82
N ILE A 215 -12.43 9.47 -13.10
CA ILE A 215 -13.55 10.27 -13.64
C ILE A 215 -13.07 11.19 -14.78
N ALA A 216 -11.88 11.81 -14.66
CA ALA A 216 -11.30 12.62 -15.71
C ALA A 216 -10.91 11.75 -16.92
N GLU A 217 -10.32 10.59 -16.69
CA GLU A 217 -9.99 9.60 -17.73
C GLU A 217 -11.24 9.09 -18.45
N GLY A 218 -12.31 8.77 -17.70
CA GLY A 218 -13.60 8.37 -18.25
C GLY A 218 -14.24 9.47 -19.11
N MET A 219 -14.06 10.72 -18.71
CA MET A 219 -14.52 11.86 -19.52
C MET A 219 -13.71 11.97 -20.82
N ALA A 220 -12.39 11.75 -20.79
CA ALA A 220 -11.55 11.74 -21.99
C ALA A 220 -12.01 10.63 -22.97
N LEU A 221 -12.30 9.43 -22.46
CA LEU A 221 -12.86 8.32 -23.27
C LEU A 221 -14.19 8.72 -23.92
N ARG A 222 -15.10 9.37 -23.20
CA ARG A 222 -16.38 9.83 -23.76
C ARG A 222 -16.22 10.93 -24.80
N ILE A 223 -15.27 11.86 -24.61
CA ILE A 223 -14.97 12.90 -25.59
C ILE A 223 -14.52 12.27 -26.91
N ILE A 224 -13.59 11.31 -26.86
CA ILE A 224 -13.09 10.64 -28.06
C ILE A 224 -14.18 9.78 -28.74
N ASN A 225 -15.04 9.12 -27.97
CA ASN A 225 -16.15 8.33 -28.50
C ASN A 225 -17.32 9.20 -28.99
N GLY A 226 -17.28 10.52 -28.78
CA GLY A 226 -18.36 11.44 -29.16
C GLY A 226 -19.59 11.38 -28.26
N ASP A 227 -19.53 10.65 -27.13
CA ASP A 227 -20.63 10.53 -26.15
C ASP A 227 -20.62 11.69 -25.15
N VAL A 228 -20.62 12.91 -25.67
CA VAL A 228 -20.59 14.14 -24.90
C VAL A 228 -21.51 15.20 -25.52
N PRO A 229 -22.00 16.20 -24.74
CA PRO A 229 -22.72 17.36 -25.29
C PRO A 229 -21.90 18.06 -26.37
N GLU A 230 -22.61 18.72 -27.33
CA GLU A 230 -21.97 19.40 -28.44
C GLU A 230 -20.90 20.42 -28.03
N SER A 231 -21.09 21.07 -26.87
CA SER A 231 -20.15 22.04 -26.29
C SER A 231 -18.81 21.42 -25.85
N LEU A 232 -18.74 20.10 -25.70
CA LEU A 232 -17.56 19.36 -25.26
C LEU A 232 -16.91 18.50 -26.36
N LYS A 233 -17.56 18.38 -27.52
CA LYS A 233 -16.99 17.70 -28.68
C LYS A 233 -15.71 18.39 -29.16
N ASN A 234 -14.74 17.60 -29.56
CA ASN A 234 -13.43 18.06 -30.06
C ASN A 234 -12.59 18.85 -29.03
N LYS A 235 -12.95 18.81 -27.74
CA LYS A 235 -12.10 19.37 -26.69
C LYS A 235 -11.01 18.38 -26.28
N ARG A 236 -9.88 18.92 -25.89
CA ARG A 236 -8.77 18.15 -25.32
C ARG A 236 -8.79 18.26 -23.80
N LEU A 237 -8.64 17.15 -23.12
CA LEU A 237 -8.51 17.09 -21.67
C LEU A 237 -7.05 16.81 -21.31
N LEU A 238 -6.43 17.76 -20.63
CA LEU A 238 -5.01 17.73 -20.27
C LEU A 238 -4.88 17.67 -18.74
N ALA A 239 -4.18 16.68 -18.21
CA ALA A 239 -3.87 16.58 -16.79
C ALA A 239 -2.58 17.34 -16.49
N LEU A 240 -2.65 18.33 -15.59
CA LEU A 240 -1.52 19.14 -15.18
C LEU A 240 -0.58 18.33 -14.26
N ASP A 241 0.68 18.24 -14.65
CA ASP A 241 1.72 17.60 -13.84
C ASP A 241 2.34 18.60 -12.87
N MET A 242 1.88 18.56 -11.63
CA MET A 242 2.39 19.42 -10.56
C MET A 242 3.85 19.08 -10.20
N GLY A 243 4.24 17.78 -10.31
CA GLY A 243 5.59 17.33 -10.06
C GLY A 243 6.57 17.94 -11.06
N ALA A 244 6.26 17.89 -12.35
CA ALA A 244 7.08 18.46 -13.41
C ALA A 244 7.17 20.00 -13.31
N LEU A 245 6.11 20.68 -12.87
CA LEU A 245 6.13 22.13 -12.67
C LEU A 245 7.08 22.56 -11.54
N ILE A 246 7.17 21.76 -10.48
CA ILE A 246 8.00 22.04 -9.28
C ILE A 246 9.42 21.51 -9.43
N ALA A 247 9.62 20.39 -10.13
CA ALA A 247 10.91 19.76 -10.30
C ALA A 247 11.95 20.70 -10.90
N GLY A 248 13.10 20.85 -10.28
CA GLY A 248 14.21 21.70 -10.73
C GLY A 248 14.00 23.20 -10.61
N ALA A 249 12.84 23.68 -10.13
CA ALA A 249 12.63 25.10 -9.84
C ALA A 249 13.40 25.48 -8.56
N LYS A 250 14.53 26.17 -8.71
CA LYS A 250 15.36 26.62 -7.58
C LYS A 250 14.76 27.84 -6.88
N TYR A 251 13.98 28.63 -7.59
CA TYR A 251 13.37 29.86 -7.11
C TYR A 251 11.86 29.87 -7.38
N ARG A 252 11.12 30.50 -6.51
CA ARG A 252 9.67 30.73 -6.60
C ARG A 252 9.23 31.29 -7.98
N GLY A 253 10.01 32.20 -8.54
CA GLY A 253 9.71 32.85 -9.82
C GLY A 253 9.67 31.87 -11.00
N GLU A 254 10.48 30.82 -10.99
CA GLU A 254 10.55 29.84 -12.08
C GLU A 254 9.25 29.00 -12.17
N PHE A 255 8.73 28.55 -11.03
CA PHE A 255 7.44 27.87 -10.97
C PHE A 255 6.29 28.77 -11.45
N GLU A 256 6.24 30.02 -10.97
CA GLU A 256 5.22 30.99 -11.39
C GLU A 256 5.29 31.27 -12.91
N GLU A 257 6.48 31.31 -13.47
CA GLU A 257 6.69 31.53 -14.91
C GLU A 257 6.25 30.32 -15.74
N ARG A 258 6.57 29.09 -15.32
CA ARG A 258 6.10 27.85 -15.92
C ARG A 258 4.58 27.76 -15.92
N LEU A 259 3.93 28.00 -14.77
CA LEU A 259 2.47 27.98 -14.65
C LEU A 259 1.82 29.07 -15.51
N LYS A 260 2.38 30.30 -15.55
CA LYS A 260 1.91 31.36 -16.44
C LYS A 260 1.99 30.94 -17.90
N SER A 261 3.05 30.23 -18.31
CA SER A 261 3.23 29.74 -19.66
C SER A 261 2.16 28.73 -20.04
N VAL A 262 1.88 27.77 -19.16
CA VAL A 262 0.79 26.79 -19.31
C VAL A 262 -0.56 27.52 -19.46
N LEU A 263 -0.89 28.44 -18.54
CA LEU A 263 -2.14 29.18 -18.59
C LEU A 263 -2.28 29.99 -19.87
N LYS A 264 -1.22 30.63 -20.34
CA LYS A 264 -1.22 31.41 -21.60
C LYS A 264 -1.46 30.52 -22.82
N GLU A 265 -0.94 29.26 -22.81
CA GLU A 265 -1.24 28.31 -23.90
C GLU A 265 -2.69 27.87 -23.87
N VAL A 266 -3.26 27.62 -22.70
CA VAL A 266 -4.68 27.29 -22.53
C VAL A 266 -5.58 28.46 -22.99
N GLU A 267 -5.25 29.71 -22.61
CA GLU A 267 -5.96 30.91 -23.08
C GLU A 267 -5.91 31.02 -24.60
N THR A 268 -4.74 30.77 -25.22
CA THR A 268 -4.56 30.87 -26.68
C THR A 268 -5.35 29.81 -27.44
N ALA A 269 -5.61 28.65 -26.81
CA ALA A 269 -6.45 27.59 -27.37
C ALA A 269 -7.96 27.92 -27.35
N ALA A 270 -8.35 29.15 -26.94
CA ALA A 270 -9.69 29.67 -27.05
C ALA A 270 -10.82 28.73 -26.52
N GLY A 271 -10.55 28.01 -25.46
CA GLY A 271 -11.52 27.13 -24.82
C GLY A 271 -11.60 25.70 -25.41
N GLU A 272 -10.70 25.34 -26.31
CA GLU A 272 -10.59 23.95 -26.80
C GLU A 272 -9.98 22.99 -25.79
N ILE A 273 -9.31 23.52 -24.73
CA ILE A 273 -8.62 22.76 -23.70
C ILE A 273 -9.39 22.81 -22.39
N ILE A 274 -9.54 21.64 -21.77
CA ILE A 274 -9.99 21.49 -20.39
C ILE A 274 -8.79 21.00 -19.58
N LEU A 275 -8.45 21.69 -18.50
CA LEU A 275 -7.32 21.36 -17.66
C LEU A 275 -7.80 20.55 -16.46
N PHE A 276 -7.30 19.34 -16.27
CA PHE A 276 -7.49 18.56 -15.05
C PHE A 276 -6.37 18.86 -14.07
N ILE A 277 -6.72 19.20 -12.84
CA ILE A 277 -5.79 19.55 -11.76
C ILE A 277 -6.04 18.62 -10.60
N ASP A 278 -5.20 17.61 -10.49
CA ASP A 278 -5.23 16.74 -9.32
C ASP A 278 -4.60 17.44 -8.12
N GLU A 279 -5.01 17.07 -6.92
CA GLU A 279 -4.57 17.71 -5.68
C GLU A 279 -4.63 19.26 -5.76
N MET A 280 -5.74 19.78 -6.27
CA MET A 280 -5.93 21.22 -6.52
C MET A 280 -5.58 22.10 -5.32
N HIS A 281 -5.67 21.58 -4.11
CA HIS A 281 -5.31 22.25 -2.86
C HIS A 281 -3.83 22.67 -2.82
N THR A 282 -2.94 21.94 -3.50
CA THR A 282 -1.51 22.29 -3.59
C THR A 282 -1.28 23.63 -4.30
N LEU A 283 -2.11 23.94 -5.30
CA LEU A 283 -2.07 25.22 -6.01
C LEU A 283 -2.71 26.38 -5.21
N VAL A 284 -3.72 26.06 -4.38
CA VAL A 284 -4.53 27.06 -3.68
C VAL A 284 -4.03 27.30 -2.26
N GLY A 285 -3.47 26.29 -1.60
CA GLY A 285 -3.12 26.29 -0.18
C GLY A 285 -1.71 26.70 0.16
N ALA A 286 -0.83 26.77 -0.80
CA ALA A 286 0.60 26.99 -0.61
C ALA A 286 1.00 28.39 -0.04
N GLY A 287 0.04 29.30 0.22
CA GLY A 287 0.32 30.71 0.56
C GLY A 287 0.35 31.08 2.06
N LYS A 288 0.21 30.15 3.00
CA LYS A 288 0.07 30.48 4.45
C LYS A 288 1.25 30.21 5.35
N THR A 289 2.28 29.57 4.87
CA THR A 289 3.57 29.44 5.58
C THR A 289 4.59 30.34 4.91
N ASP A 290 5.45 31.03 5.70
CA ASP A 290 6.49 31.93 5.19
C ASP A 290 7.31 31.26 4.08
N GLY A 291 7.13 31.71 2.83
CA GLY A 291 7.82 31.19 1.64
C GLY A 291 7.00 30.29 0.71
N ALA A 292 5.75 29.96 1.01
CA ALA A 292 4.95 29.08 0.17
C ALA A 292 4.29 29.78 -1.05
N MET A 293 4.10 29.01 -2.13
CA MET A 293 3.66 29.46 -3.45
C MET A 293 2.18 29.86 -3.47
N ASP A 294 1.85 31.06 -3.89
CA ASP A 294 0.45 31.52 -4.08
C ASP A 294 0.06 31.45 -5.55
N ALA A 295 0.02 30.22 -6.10
CA ALA A 295 -0.39 29.98 -7.47
C ALA A 295 -1.88 30.30 -7.72
N ALA A 296 -2.69 30.35 -6.67
CA ALA A 296 -4.09 30.73 -6.76
C ALA A 296 -4.28 32.11 -7.39
N ASN A 297 -3.41 33.07 -7.10
CA ASN A 297 -3.50 34.41 -7.66
C ASN A 297 -3.23 34.46 -9.17
N LEU A 298 -2.58 33.47 -9.75
CA LEU A 298 -2.35 33.33 -11.18
C LEU A 298 -3.57 32.74 -11.89
N ILE A 299 -4.25 31.79 -11.27
CA ILE A 299 -5.38 31.06 -11.86
C ILE A 299 -6.69 31.88 -11.73
N LYS A 300 -6.90 32.61 -10.63
CA LYS A 300 -8.10 33.35 -10.35
C LYS A 300 -8.51 34.32 -11.48
N PRO A 301 -7.62 35.12 -12.12
CA PRO A 301 -7.98 35.99 -13.22
C PRO A 301 -8.50 35.25 -14.46
N ALA A 302 -7.85 34.13 -14.84
CA ALA A 302 -8.25 33.33 -16.00
C ALA A 302 -9.61 32.64 -15.76
N LEU A 303 -9.84 32.11 -14.54
CA LEU A 303 -11.15 31.60 -14.12
C LEU A 303 -12.23 32.70 -14.10
N ALA A 304 -11.87 33.95 -13.69
CA ALA A 304 -12.80 35.05 -13.60
C ALA A 304 -13.27 35.53 -14.97
N ARG A 305 -12.38 35.53 -15.98
CA ARG A 305 -12.71 35.90 -17.37
C ARG A 305 -13.38 34.75 -18.14
N GLY A 306 -13.39 33.51 -17.60
CA GLY A 306 -13.92 32.32 -18.29
C GLY A 306 -12.98 31.78 -19.39
N GLU A 307 -11.73 32.17 -19.36
CA GLU A 307 -10.69 31.75 -20.32
C GLU A 307 -10.10 30.39 -19.98
N LEU A 308 -10.25 29.97 -18.70
CA LEU A 308 -9.82 28.69 -18.20
C LEU A 308 -11.04 27.84 -17.86
N HIS A 309 -11.12 26.66 -18.49
CA HIS A 309 -11.98 25.55 -18.08
C HIS A 309 -11.16 24.51 -17.38
N CYS A 310 -11.51 24.17 -16.16
CA CYS A 310 -10.77 23.15 -15.40
C CYS A 310 -11.66 22.24 -14.58
N ILE A 311 -11.14 21.05 -14.30
CA ILE A 311 -11.67 20.08 -13.38
C ILE A 311 -10.66 19.97 -12.24
N GLY A 312 -11.06 20.29 -11.03
CA GLY A 312 -10.20 20.09 -9.84
C GLY A 312 -10.51 18.75 -9.18
N ALA A 313 -9.52 18.14 -8.52
CA ALA A 313 -9.73 17.03 -7.61
C ALA A 313 -9.06 17.34 -6.26
N THR A 314 -9.73 17.01 -5.15
CA THR A 314 -9.23 17.25 -3.79
C THR A 314 -10.02 16.43 -2.76
N THR A 315 -9.59 16.42 -1.51
CA THR A 315 -10.36 15.85 -0.39
C THR A 315 -11.39 16.85 0.15
N LEU A 316 -12.35 16.38 0.95
CA LEU A 316 -13.38 17.22 1.54
C LEU A 316 -12.80 18.26 2.50
N ASP A 317 -11.85 17.85 3.32
CA ASP A 317 -11.21 18.73 4.32
C ASP A 317 -10.37 19.83 3.65
N GLU A 318 -9.63 19.48 2.60
CA GLU A 318 -8.85 20.43 1.82
C GLU A 318 -9.72 21.38 1.03
N TYR A 319 -10.83 20.89 0.46
CA TYR A 319 -11.82 21.75 -0.19
C TYR A 319 -12.37 22.80 0.77
N ARG A 320 -12.81 22.38 1.97
CA ARG A 320 -13.30 23.29 3.01
C ARG A 320 -12.25 24.30 3.47
N LYS A 321 -11.00 23.84 3.62
CA LYS A 321 -9.90 24.64 4.14
C LYS A 321 -9.40 25.67 3.13
N TYR A 322 -9.32 25.34 1.84
CA TYR A 322 -8.63 26.14 0.83
C TYR A 322 -9.55 26.75 -0.24
N VAL A 323 -10.59 26.03 -0.69
CA VAL A 323 -11.43 26.46 -1.80
C VAL A 323 -12.70 27.17 -1.31
N GLU A 324 -13.41 26.57 -0.36
CA GLU A 324 -14.69 27.10 0.14
C GLU A 324 -14.52 28.45 0.88
N LYS A 325 -13.40 28.63 1.59
CA LYS A 325 -13.09 29.89 2.29
C LYS A 325 -12.69 31.02 1.37
N ASP A 326 -12.32 30.74 0.13
CA ASP A 326 -11.97 31.74 -0.86
C ASP A 326 -13.18 32.08 -1.72
N ALA A 327 -13.76 33.25 -1.47
CA ALA A 327 -14.99 33.69 -2.14
C ALA A 327 -14.87 33.80 -3.69
N ALA A 328 -13.65 33.98 -4.22
CA ALA A 328 -13.42 34.05 -5.66
C ALA A 328 -13.48 32.66 -6.30
N LEU A 329 -12.90 31.65 -5.64
CA LEU A 329 -12.91 30.25 -6.08
C LEU A 329 -14.28 29.62 -5.86
N ALA A 330 -14.90 29.80 -4.70
CA ALA A 330 -16.21 29.24 -4.36
C ALA A 330 -17.33 29.66 -5.35
N ARG A 331 -17.19 30.84 -5.98
CA ARG A 331 -18.12 31.30 -7.02
C ARG A 331 -17.88 30.71 -8.40
N ARG A 332 -16.74 30.05 -8.63
CA ARG A 332 -16.32 29.51 -9.94
C ARG A 332 -16.34 28.02 -10.01
N PHE A 333 -16.15 27.36 -8.86
CA PHE A 333 -16.15 25.92 -8.74
C PHE A 333 -17.50 25.37 -8.26
N GLN A 334 -17.86 24.21 -8.78
CA GLN A 334 -19.03 23.43 -8.36
C GLN A 334 -18.57 22.09 -7.80
N PRO A 335 -18.84 21.79 -6.52
CA PRO A 335 -18.50 20.49 -5.97
C PRO A 335 -19.30 19.35 -6.62
N VAL A 336 -18.60 18.26 -6.89
CA VAL A 336 -19.13 16.96 -7.31
C VAL A 336 -18.54 15.97 -6.32
N VAL A 337 -19.40 15.40 -5.48
CA VAL A 337 -18.97 14.43 -4.45
C VAL A 337 -18.71 13.09 -5.14
N VAL A 338 -17.59 12.48 -4.79
CA VAL A 338 -17.17 11.16 -5.24
C VAL A 338 -17.12 10.27 -4.01
N GLU A 339 -18.12 9.44 -3.85
CA GLU A 339 -18.24 8.53 -2.71
C GLU A 339 -17.39 7.27 -2.93
N GLU A 340 -17.04 6.60 -1.83
CA GLU A 340 -16.43 5.28 -1.88
C GLU A 340 -17.38 4.30 -2.57
N PRO A 341 -16.94 3.52 -3.57
CA PRO A 341 -17.79 2.53 -4.22
C PRO A 341 -18.14 1.39 -3.25
N THR A 342 -19.27 0.76 -3.49
CA THR A 342 -19.66 -0.46 -2.76
C THR A 342 -18.72 -1.62 -3.09
N VAL A 343 -18.76 -2.68 -2.28
CA VAL A 343 -18.01 -3.92 -2.56
C VAL A 343 -18.41 -4.50 -3.92
N GLU A 344 -19.70 -4.47 -4.27
CA GLU A 344 -20.23 -4.97 -5.53
C GLU A 344 -19.73 -4.15 -6.73
N ASP A 345 -19.74 -2.82 -6.61
CA ASP A 345 -19.17 -1.93 -7.64
C ASP A 345 -17.66 -2.16 -7.78
N THR A 346 -16.97 -2.34 -6.67
CA THR A 346 -15.52 -2.63 -6.66
C THR A 346 -15.22 -3.96 -7.37
N ILE A 347 -16.00 -5.03 -7.14
CA ILE A 347 -15.83 -6.29 -7.86
C ILE A 347 -16.00 -6.07 -9.37
N SER A 348 -16.96 -5.25 -9.77
CA SER A 348 -17.19 -4.91 -11.17
C SER A 348 -16.00 -4.14 -11.77
N ILE A 349 -15.44 -3.18 -11.01
CA ILE A 349 -14.23 -2.44 -11.40
C ILE A 349 -13.05 -3.41 -11.57
N LEU A 350 -12.79 -4.27 -10.58
CA LEU A 350 -11.69 -5.24 -10.63
C LEU A 350 -11.83 -6.19 -11.84
N ARG A 351 -13.04 -6.64 -12.17
CA ARG A 351 -13.30 -7.44 -13.37
C ARG A 351 -12.95 -6.70 -14.66
N GLY A 352 -13.21 -5.40 -14.69
CA GLY A 352 -12.92 -4.58 -15.87
C GLY A 352 -11.43 -4.32 -16.11
N ILE A 353 -10.63 -4.25 -15.04
CA ILE A 353 -9.18 -4.02 -15.15
C ILE A 353 -8.36 -5.31 -15.13
N LYS A 354 -8.99 -6.45 -14.80
CA LYS A 354 -8.36 -7.77 -14.64
C LYS A 354 -7.41 -8.12 -15.78
N GLU A 355 -7.89 -8.04 -17.04
CA GLU A 355 -7.10 -8.45 -18.21
C GLU A 355 -5.79 -7.69 -18.33
N LYS A 356 -5.76 -6.40 -17.98
CA LYS A 356 -4.54 -5.59 -18.03
C LYS A 356 -3.53 -6.00 -16.94
N TYR A 357 -4.00 -6.33 -15.74
CA TYR A 357 -3.14 -6.83 -14.67
C TYR A 357 -2.61 -8.23 -14.95
N GLU A 358 -3.45 -9.11 -15.51
CA GLU A 358 -3.01 -10.42 -15.99
C GLU A 358 -1.93 -10.31 -17.08
N LEU A 359 -2.08 -9.37 -17.99
CA LEU A 359 -1.07 -9.09 -19.02
C LEU A 359 0.23 -8.54 -18.42
N HIS A 360 0.11 -7.57 -17.50
CA HIS A 360 1.27 -6.93 -16.88
C HIS A 360 2.12 -7.92 -16.08
N HIS A 361 1.47 -8.74 -15.25
CA HIS A 361 2.17 -9.70 -14.39
C HIS A 361 2.42 -11.05 -15.07
N GLY A 362 1.72 -11.37 -16.14
CA GLY A 362 1.84 -12.65 -16.83
C GLY A 362 1.28 -13.83 -16.03
N VAL A 363 0.37 -13.58 -15.08
CA VAL A 363 -0.32 -14.58 -14.25
C VAL A 363 -1.83 -14.43 -14.41
N ARG A 364 -2.57 -15.51 -14.18
CA ARG A 364 -4.04 -15.48 -14.22
C ARG A 364 -4.58 -14.98 -12.87
N ILE A 365 -5.76 -14.35 -12.90
CA ILE A 365 -6.45 -13.91 -11.69
C ILE A 365 -7.85 -14.54 -11.68
N SER A 366 -8.16 -15.36 -10.68
CA SER A 366 -9.49 -15.98 -10.58
C SER A 366 -10.56 -14.95 -10.20
N ASP A 367 -11.81 -15.15 -10.63
CA ASP A 367 -12.92 -14.29 -10.24
C ASP A 367 -13.13 -14.31 -8.70
N SER A 368 -12.93 -15.47 -8.09
CA SER A 368 -12.99 -15.62 -6.63
C SER A 368 -11.92 -14.80 -5.90
N ALA A 369 -10.73 -14.59 -6.51
CA ALA A 369 -9.72 -13.70 -5.95
C ALA A 369 -10.15 -12.23 -5.98
N LEU A 370 -10.81 -11.78 -7.07
CA LEU A 370 -11.35 -10.42 -7.17
C LEU A 370 -12.42 -10.17 -6.10
N VAL A 371 -13.34 -11.13 -5.92
CA VAL A 371 -14.35 -11.07 -4.86
C VAL A 371 -13.68 -11.01 -3.48
N SER A 372 -12.64 -11.83 -3.26
CA SER A 372 -11.90 -11.82 -2.00
C SER A 372 -11.13 -10.53 -1.81
N ALA A 373 -10.50 -9.96 -2.84
CA ALA A 373 -9.80 -8.69 -2.76
C ALA A 373 -10.73 -7.55 -2.33
N ALA A 374 -11.90 -7.44 -2.94
CA ALA A 374 -12.88 -6.42 -2.57
C ALA A 374 -13.44 -6.63 -1.15
N THR A 375 -13.80 -7.87 -0.80
CA THR A 375 -14.43 -8.19 0.48
C THR A 375 -13.44 -8.09 1.65
N LEU A 376 -12.23 -8.68 1.50
CA LEU A 376 -11.23 -8.69 2.56
C LEU A 376 -10.63 -7.30 2.77
N SER A 377 -10.39 -6.54 1.69
CA SER A 377 -9.90 -5.16 1.83
C SER A 377 -10.92 -4.26 2.53
N ASN A 378 -12.20 -4.38 2.18
CA ASN A 378 -13.25 -3.61 2.84
C ASN A 378 -13.34 -3.93 4.34
N ARG A 379 -13.18 -5.22 4.68
CA ARG A 379 -13.34 -5.71 6.06
C ARG A 379 -12.13 -5.45 6.95
N TYR A 380 -10.91 -5.58 6.42
CA TYR A 380 -9.69 -5.62 7.22
C TYR A 380 -8.74 -4.44 7.02
N ILE A 381 -8.91 -3.67 5.95
CA ILE A 381 -8.10 -2.48 5.66
C ILE A 381 -8.99 -1.25 5.83
N THR A 382 -8.90 -0.60 6.99
CA THR A 382 -9.79 0.50 7.40
C THR A 382 -9.18 1.90 7.20
N ASP A 383 -7.88 1.98 6.95
CA ASP A 383 -7.12 3.23 6.75
C ASP A 383 -7.06 3.69 5.29
N ARG A 384 -7.64 2.91 4.37
CA ARG A 384 -7.69 3.18 2.93
C ARG A 384 -9.10 2.91 2.39
N PHE A 385 -9.40 3.45 1.22
CA PHE A 385 -10.73 3.39 0.60
C PHE A 385 -10.77 2.50 -0.64
N LEU A 386 -11.94 1.95 -0.94
CA LEU A 386 -12.21 1.25 -2.20
C LEU A 386 -12.28 2.28 -3.35
N PRO A 387 -11.92 1.89 -4.58
CA PRO A 387 -11.43 0.57 -5.00
C PRO A 387 -9.92 0.38 -4.84
N ASP A 388 -9.18 1.43 -4.52
CA ASP A 388 -7.71 1.47 -4.52
C ASP A 388 -7.08 0.35 -3.67
N LYS A 389 -7.55 0.17 -2.41
CA LYS A 389 -7.05 -0.91 -1.54
C LYS A 389 -7.29 -2.32 -2.09
N ALA A 390 -8.35 -2.53 -2.87
CA ALA A 390 -8.64 -3.83 -3.48
C ALA A 390 -7.81 -4.06 -4.75
N ILE A 391 -7.55 -2.99 -5.50
CA ILE A 391 -6.66 -3.00 -6.68
C ILE A 391 -5.24 -3.33 -6.23
N ASP A 392 -4.75 -2.67 -5.20
CA ASP A 392 -3.41 -2.90 -4.67
C ASP A 392 -3.24 -4.33 -4.13
N LEU A 393 -4.26 -4.90 -3.47
CA LEU A 393 -4.21 -6.30 -3.04
C LEU A 393 -4.10 -7.26 -4.21
N MET A 394 -4.86 -7.00 -5.27
CA MET A 394 -4.81 -7.81 -6.49
C MET A 394 -3.44 -7.68 -7.17
N ASP A 395 -2.91 -6.46 -7.26
CA ASP A 395 -1.62 -6.15 -7.86
C ASP A 395 -0.47 -6.80 -7.10
N GLU A 396 -0.42 -6.65 -5.77
CA GLU A 396 0.62 -7.28 -4.94
C GLU A 396 0.54 -8.81 -4.96
N ALA A 397 -0.67 -9.38 -4.92
CA ALA A 397 -0.84 -10.83 -5.02
C ALA A 397 -0.37 -11.38 -6.37
N ALA A 398 -0.68 -10.67 -7.46
CA ALA A 398 -0.23 -11.04 -8.80
C ALA A 398 1.29 -10.88 -8.96
N SER A 399 1.86 -9.79 -8.45
CA SER A 399 3.31 -9.55 -8.43
C SER A 399 4.05 -10.62 -7.65
N ARG A 400 3.52 -11.01 -6.49
CA ARG A 400 4.11 -12.04 -5.65
C ARG A 400 4.07 -13.41 -6.33
N LEU A 401 2.90 -13.79 -6.86
CA LEU A 401 2.75 -15.04 -7.59
C LEU A 401 3.72 -15.10 -8.77
N ARG A 402 3.86 -13.99 -9.51
CA ARG A 402 4.86 -13.88 -10.56
C ARG A 402 6.28 -14.14 -10.07
N MET A 403 6.64 -13.55 -8.93
CA MET A 403 7.96 -13.74 -8.34
C MET A 403 8.19 -15.21 -7.93
N GLU A 404 7.14 -15.88 -7.45
CA GLU A 404 7.16 -17.32 -7.13
C GLU A 404 7.30 -18.17 -8.41
N VAL A 405 6.63 -17.81 -9.49
CA VAL A 405 6.76 -18.47 -10.81
C VAL A 405 8.14 -18.26 -11.43
N ASP A 406 8.69 -17.04 -11.37
CA ASP A 406 10.00 -16.70 -11.92
C ASP A 406 11.17 -17.22 -11.05
N SER A 407 10.94 -17.51 -9.77
CA SER A 407 11.94 -18.06 -8.84
C SER A 407 11.89 -19.59 -8.78
N LYS A 408 12.98 -20.21 -8.32
CA LYS A 408 12.99 -21.65 -8.10
C LYS A 408 11.98 -22.04 -7.01
N PRO A 409 11.19 -23.11 -7.22
CA PRO A 409 10.29 -23.64 -6.21
C PRO A 409 11.03 -23.95 -4.90
N GLU A 410 10.36 -23.75 -3.75
CA GLU A 410 10.97 -23.92 -2.42
C GLU A 410 11.53 -25.33 -2.23
N GLU A 411 10.84 -26.34 -2.76
CA GLU A 411 11.29 -27.74 -2.74
C GLU A 411 12.61 -27.94 -3.49
N LEU A 412 12.75 -27.30 -4.67
CA LEU A 412 13.97 -27.37 -5.47
C LEU A 412 15.13 -26.60 -4.81
N ASP A 413 14.83 -25.43 -4.23
CA ASP A 413 15.84 -24.66 -3.49
C ASP A 413 16.32 -25.37 -2.23
N ALA A 414 15.42 -26.05 -1.50
CA ALA A 414 15.77 -26.89 -0.35
C ALA A 414 16.65 -28.06 -0.75
N LEU A 415 16.33 -28.70 -1.90
CA LEU A 415 17.12 -29.80 -2.45
C LEU A 415 18.52 -29.33 -2.86
N ASP A 416 18.63 -28.18 -3.52
CA ASP A 416 19.91 -27.59 -3.91
C ASP A 416 20.78 -27.25 -2.69
N ARG A 417 20.17 -26.77 -1.59
CA ARG A 417 20.90 -26.53 -0.33
C ARG A 417 21.41 -27.84 0.30
N GLN A 418 20.60 -28.90 0.26
CA GLN A 418 21.03 -30.21 0.75
C GLN A 418 22.19 -30.75 -0.11
N ILE A 419 22.12 -30.63 -1.42
CA ILE A 419 23.20 -31.01 -2.33
C ILE A 419 24.48 -30.26 -2.00
N LEU A 420 24.40 -28.93 -1.83
CA LEU A 420 25.57 -28.12 -1.48
C LEU A 420 26.18 -28.54 -0.13
N GLN A 421 25.35 -28.77 0.87
CA GLN A 421 25.80 -29.25 2.19
C GLN A 421 26.51 -30.60 2.09
N MET A 422 25.93 -31.54 1.33
CA MET A 422 26.49 -32.89 1.14
C MET A 422 27.77 -32.83 0.28
N GLN A 423 27.87 -31.98 -0.70
CA GLN A 423 29.11 -31.72 -1.46
C GLN A 423 30.25 -31.27 -0.53
N ILE A 424 29.97 -30.34 0.39
CA ILE A 424 30.96 -29.88 1.38
C ILE A 424 31.43 -31.05 2.27
N GLU A 425 30.49 -31.91 2.73
CA GLU A 425 30.81 -33.07 3.55
C GLU A 425 31.66 -34.11 2.77
N VAL A 426 31.30 -34.39 1.53
CA VAL A 426 32.03 -35.28 0.63
C VAL A 426 33.47 -34.77 0.40
N GLU A 427 33.64 -33.48 0.12
CA GLU A 427 34.98 -32.89 -0.04
C GLU A 427 35.81 -32.93 1.25
N ALA A 428 35.17 -32.76 2.41
CA ALA A 428 35.84 -32.90 3.70
C ALA A 428 36.30 -34.36 3.94
N LEU A 429 35.44 -35.36 3.65
CA LEU A 429 35.75 -36.79 3.82
C LEU A 429 36.83 -37.27 2.85
N LYS A 430 36.97 -36.67 1.66
CA LYS A 430 38.06 -36.99 0.71
C LYS A 430 39.44 -36.63 1.24
N LEU A 431 39.52 -35.73 2.23
CA LEU A 431 40.79 -35.33 2.84
C LEU A 431 41.22 -36.27 4.01
N GLU A 432 40.38 -37.21 4.41
CA GLU A 432 40.63 -38.19 5.50
C GLU A 432 41.03 -39.56 4.92
N ASP A 433 42.00 -40.21 5.53
CA ASP A 433 42.60 -41.45 5.01
C ASP A 433 42.15 -42.73 5.77
N ASP A 434 41.33 -42.60 6.82
CA ASP A 434 40.90 -43.75 7.62
C ASP A 434 39.80 -44.58 6.94
N ASP A 435 39.72 -45.88 7.26
CA ASP A 435 38.78 -46.82 6.61
C ASP A 435 37.28 -46.50 6.94
N ALA A 436 37.00 -45.86 8.08
CA ALA A 436 35.64 -45.49 8.48
C ALA A 436 35.15 -44.27 7.66
N SER A 437 36.02 -43.29 7.42
CA SER A 437 35.73 -42.12 6.57
C SER A 437 35.56 -42.53 5.11
N LYS A 438 36.34 -43.50 4.60
CA LYS A 438 36.14 -44.04 3.24
C LYS A 438 34.79 -44.73 3.06
N ALA A 439 34.37 -45.57 4.03
CA ALA A 439 33.07 -46.24 3.98
C ALA A 439 31.90 -45.23 4.10
N ARG A 440 32.10 -44.11 4.78
CA ARG A 440 31.13 -43.01 4.85
C ARG A 440 31.10 -42.20 3.57
N LEU A 441 32.27 -41.96 2.95
CA LEU A 441 32.40 -41.28 1.67
C LEU A 441 31.59 -41.99 0.58
N ASP A 442 31.79 -43.34 0.41
CA ASP A 442 31.05 -44.13 -0.59
C ASP A 442 29.52 -43.99 -0.42
N LYS A 443 29.02 -43.99 0.81
CA LYS A 443 27.59 -43.83 1.10
C LYS A 443 27.10 -42.41 0.76
N GLN A 444 27.90 -41.40 1.09
CA GLN A 444 27.54 -40.00 0.82
C GLN A 444 27.59 -39.68 -0.68
N GLU A 445 28.54 -40.27 -1.42
CA GLU A 445 28.60 -40.09 -2.88
C GLU A 445 27.38 -40.69 -3.60
N VAL A 446 26.91 -41.86 -3.17
CA VAL A 446 25.68 -42.48 -3.72
C VAL A 446 24.46 -41.57 -3.39
N ALA A 447 24.34 -41.15 -2.14
CA ALA A 447 23.22 -40.25 -1.74
C ALA A 447 23.26 -38.92 -2.45
N LEU A 448 24.45 -38.35 -2.68
CA LEU A 448 24.64 -37.11 -3.45
C LEU A 448 24.22 -37.31 -4.90
N ALA A 449 24.57 -38.42 -5.53
CA ALA A 449 24.18 -38.74 -6.91
C ALA A 449 22.66 -38.83 -7.06
N ASP A 450 21.95 -39.48 -6.12
CA ASP A 450 20.48 -39.58 -6.09
C ASP A 450 19.81 -38.21 -5.94
N LEU A 451 20.34 -37.32 -5.08
CA LEU A 451 19.83 -35.98 -4.88
C LEU A 451 20.07 -35.11 -6.12
N MET A 452 21.24 -35.23 -6.76
CA MET A 452 21.54 -34.50 -7.99
C MET A 452 20.65 -34.95 -9.16
N GLU A 453 20.36 -36.26 -9.28
CA GLU A 453 19.42 -36.76 -10.29
C GLU A 453 18.01 -36.18 -10.07
N LYS A 454 17.50 -36.18 -8.84
CA LYS A 454 16.22 -35.59 -8.47
C LYS A 454 16.18 -34.09 -8.76
N SER A 455 17.22 -33.34 -8.37
CA SER A 455 17.31 -31.90 -8.64
C SER A 455 17.31 -31.62 -10.15
N SER A 456 18.03 -32.42 -10.92
CA SER A 456 18.07 -32.30 -12.39
C SER A 456 16.71 -32.55 -13.04
N GLU A 457 15.98 -33.59 -12.59
CA GLU A 457 14.63 -33.91 -13.06
C GLU A 457 13.64 -32.79 -12.73
N MET A 458 13.67 -32.32 -11.47
CA MET A 458 12.81 -31.21 -11.03
C MET A 458 13.13 -29.91 -11.75
N THR A 459 14.42 -29.62 -11.97
CA THR A 459 14.86 -28.43 -12.72
C THR A 459 14.38 -28.47 -14.17
N ALA A 460 14.47 -29.64 -14.82
CA ALA A 460 13.98 -29.79 -16.19
C ALA A 460 12.45 -29.60 -16.30
N LYS A 461 11.69 -30.14 -15.35
CA LYS A 461 10.25 -29.94 -15.26
C LYS A 461 9.89 -28.45 -15.06
N TRP A 462 10.52 -27.82 -14.06
CA TRP A 462 10.32 -26.38 -13.79
C TRP A 462 10.67 -25.50 -14.99
N GLN A 463 11.79 -25.74 -15.67
CA GLN A 463 12.15 -25.01 -16.87
C GLN A 463 11.12 -25.19 -17.99
N ALA A 464 10.64 -26.41 -18.21
CA ALA A 464 9.63 -26.69 -19.25
C ALA A 464 8.30 -26.01 -18.95
N GLU A 465 7.89 -25.94 -17.70
CA GLU A 465 6.68 -25.20 -17.26
C GLU A 465 6.86 -23.68 -17.46
N ARG A 466 7.98 -23.14 -17.06
CA ARG A 466 8.34 -21.72 -17.23
C ARG A 466 8.36 -21.28 -18.70
N ASP A 467 8.92 -22.12 -19.58
CA ASP A 467 8.98 -21.83 -21.01
C ASP A 467 7.55 -21.80 -21.62
N LYS A 468 6.67 -22.71 -21.24
CA LYS A 468 5.26 -22.71 -21.66
C LYS A 468 4.50 -21.47 -21.21
N LEU A 469 4.71 -21.04 -19.95
CA LEU A 469 4.13 -19.79 -19.42
C LEU A 469 4.62 -18.57 -20.21
N GLY A 470 5.88 -18.57 -20.63
CA GLY A 470 6.45 -17.54 -21.50
C GLY A 470 5.73 -17.47 -22.85
N GLU A 471 5.48 -18.61 -23.49
CA GLU A 471 4.74 -18.69 -24.77
C GLU A 471 3.29 -18.19 -24.64
N ALA A 472 2.58 -18.60 -23.59
CA ALA A 472 1.20 -18.16 -23.35
C ALA A 472 1.12 -16.63 -23.12
N ARG A 473 2.11 -16.06 -22.43
CA ARG A 473 2.23 -14.63 -22.22
C ARG A 473 2.45 -13.86 -23.53
N GLU A 474 3.39 -14.31 -24.38
CA GLU A 474 3.63 -13.68 -25.68
C GLU A 474 2.37 -13.68 -26.55
N LEU A 475 1.61 -14.78 -26.54
CA LEU A 475 0.33 -14.87 -27.26
C LEU A 475 -0.72 -13.88 -26.71
N LYS A 476 -0.80 -13.69 -25.40
CA LYS A 476 -1.68 -12.70 -24.78
C LYS A 476 -1.30 -11.27 -25.18
N GLU A 477 0.01 -10.93 -25.14
CA GLU A 477 0.49 -9.61 -25.56
C GLU A 477 0.17 -9.34 -27.04
N GLN A 478 0.30 -10.34 -27.91
CA GLN A 478 -0.04 -10.21 -29.33
C GLN A 478 -1.54 -10.03 -29.54
N LEU A 479 -2.37 -10.75 -28.77
CA LEU A 479 -3.82 -10.65 -28.82
C LEU A 479 -4.30 -9.25 -28.39
N ASP A 480 -3.72 -8.72 -27.33
CA ASP A 480 -4.08 -7.40 -26.80
C ASP A 480 -3.68 -6.28 -27.78
N ARG A 481 -2.50 -6.37 -28.38
CA ARG A 481 -2.08 -5.46 -29.47
C ARG A 481 -3.04 -5.53 -30.66
N ALA A 482 -3.42 -6.74 -31.05
CA ALA A 482 -4.36 -6.92 -32.17
C ALA A 482 -5.76 -6.36 -31.85
N ARG A 483 -6.22 -6.46 -30.60
CA ARG A 483 -7.49 -5.87 -30.16
C ARG A 483 -7.41 -4.33 -30.13
N ALA A 484 -6.32 -3.76 -29.63
CA ALA A 484 -6.10 -2.31 -29.66
C ALA A 484 -6.06 -1.78 -31.09
N ASP A 485 -5.32 -2.44 -32.00
CA ASP A 485 -5.25 -2.10 -33.42
C ASP A 485 -6.64 -2.19 -34.09
N LEU A 486 -7.46 -3.17 -33.73
CA LEU A 486 -8.82 -3.30 -34.22
C LEU A 486 -9.68 -2.08 -33.84
N GLU A 487 -9.61 -1.64 -32.58
CA GLU A 487 -10.37 -0.47 -32.15
C GLU A 487 -9.89 0.82 -32.82
N ILE A 488 -8.57 0.96 -33.03
CA ILE A 488 -7.99 2.07 -33.78
C ILE A 488 -8.46 2.04 -35.25
N ALA A 489 -8.42 0.88 -35.91
CA ALA A 489 -8.87 0.72 -37.29
C ALA A 489 -10.36 1.01 -37.46
N LYS A 490 -11.22 0.58 -36.52
CA LYS A 490 -12.65 0.92 -36.51
C LYS A 490 -12.88 2.42 -36.39
N ARG A 491 -12.16 3.13 -35.50
CA ARG A 491 -12.26 4.57 -35.31
C ARG A 491 -11.84 5.36 -36.55
N HIS A 492 -10.77 4.92 -37.23
CA HIS A 492 -10.30 5.56 -38.48
C HIS A 492 -11.11 5.14 -39.73
N GLY A 493 -12.07 4.24 -39.57
CA GLY A 493 -12.88 3.75 -40.68
C GLY A 493 -12.14 2.85 -41.65
N ASP A 494 -10.99 2.29 -41.26
CA ASP A 494 -10.25 1.30 -42.05
C ASP A 494 -10.90 -0.08 -41.90
N LEU A 495 -11.99 -0.27 -42.66
CA LEU A 495 -12.78 -1.50 -42.65
C LEU A 495 -11.99 -2.73 -43.14
N ALA A 496 -10.97 -2.53 -43.99
CA ALA A 496 -10.14 -3.61 -44.51
C ALA A 496 -9.25 -4.17 -43.37
N ARG A 497 -8.54 -3.31 -42.69
CA ARG A 497 -7.70 -3.69 -41.55
C ARG A 497 -8.54 -4.23 -40.38
N ALA A 498 -9.67 -3.59 -40.09
CA ALA A 498 -10.60 -4.06 -39.05
C ALA A 498 -11.13 -5.46 -39.36
N GLY A 499 -11.46 -5.77 -40.62
CA GLY A 499 -11.88 -7.09 -41.06
C GLY A 499 -10.76 -8.14 -40.94
N GLU A 500 -9.53 -7.83 -41.36
CA GLU A 500 -8.38 -8.73 -41.22
C GLU A 500 -8.11 -9.10 -39.75
N LEU A 501 -8.14 -8.10 -38.85
CA LEU A 501 -7.94 -8.29 -37.43
C LEU A 501 -9.08 -9.10 -36.79
N SER A 502 -10.33 -8.72 -37.05
CA SER A 502 -11.51 -9.32 -36.43
C SER A 502 -11.79 -10.77 -36.85
N TYR A 503 -11.57 -11.11 -38.14
CA TYR A 503 -11.91 -12.42 -38.68
C TYR A 503 -10.70 -13.31 -38.97
N GLY A 504 -9.48 -12.76 -38.98
CA GLY A 504 -8.26 -13.49 -39.26
C GLY A 504 -7.37 -13.64 -38.04
N ILE A 505 -6.77 -12.53 -37.59
CA ILE A 505 -5.66 -12.55 -36.62
C ILE A 505 -6.17 -12.88 -35.21
N ILE A 506 -7.20 -12.18 -34.71
CA ILE A 506 -7.70 -12.35 -33.34
C ILE A 506 -8.22 -13.77 -33.09
N PRO A 507 -9.09 -14.38 -33.97
CA PRO A 507 -9.55 -15.74 -33.75
C PRO A 507 -8.43 -16.80 -33.82
N GLN A 508 -7.36 -16.52 -34.58
CA GLN A 508 -6.19 -17.41 -34.64
C GLN A 508 -5.39 -17.37 -33.36
N LEU A 509 -5.14 -16.19 -32.83
CA LEU A 509 -4.43 -15.99 -31.56
C LEU A 509 -5.25 -16.55 -30.38
N GLU A 510 -6.58 -16.35 -30.35
CA GLU A 510 -7.46 -16.92 -29.32
C GLU A 510 -7.46 -18.47 -29.38
N LYS A 511 -7.41 -19.05 -30.55
CA LYS A 511 -7.32 -20.50 -30.70
C LYS A 511 -5.97 -21.03 -30.17
N GLN A 512 -4.85 -20.37 -30.54
CA GLN A 512 -3.52 -20.74 -30.09
C GLN A 512 -3.40 -20.61 -28.57
N LEU A 513 -3.93 -19.52 -28.01
CA LEU A 513 -3.97 -19.32 -26.57
C LEU A 513 -4.80 -20.41 -25.85
N GLY A 514 -5.99 -20.74 -26.39
CA GLY A 514 -6.82 -21.80 -25.81
C GLY A 514 -6.21 -23.21 -25.95
N GLU A 515 -5.36 -23.46 -26.92
CA GLU A 515 -4.59 -24.71 -27.05
C GLU A 515 -3.44 -24.73 -26.04
N ALA A 516 -2.73 -23.64 -25.84
CA ALA A 516 -1.69 -23.48 -24.81
C ALA A 516 -2.28 -23.68 -23.39
N GLU A 517 -3.42 -23.05 -23.09
CA GLU A 517 -4.09 -23.16 -21.77
C GLU A 517 -4.67 -24.56 -21.47
N ARG A 518 -5.04 -25.36 -22.47
CA ARG A 518 -5.53 -26.75 -22.25
C ARG A 518 -4.43 -27.72 -21.88
N HIS A 519 -3.22 -27.49 -22.31
CA HIS A 519 -2.05 -28.34 -21.96
C HIS A 519 -1.52 -28.06 -20.53
N GLU A 520 -2.02 -27.02 -19.87
CA GLU A 520 -1.64 -26.61 -18.52
C GLU A 520 -2.34 -27.44 -17.41
N ALA A 521 -3.43 -28.14 -17.71
CA ALA A 521 -4.31 -28.73 -16.69
C ALA A 521 -3.79 -30.04 -16.03
N GLU A 522 -2.66 -30.61 -16.44
CA GLU A 522 -2.15 -31.86 -15.90
C GLU A 522 -0.76 -31.71 -15.23
N GLY A 523 -0.77 -31.60 -13.88
CA GLY A 523 0.44 -31.84 -13.06
C GLY A 523 1.39 -30.65 -12.87
N VAL A 524 0.89 -29.52 -12.45
CA VAL A 524 1.64 -28.25 -12.31
C VAL A 524 2.38 -28.16 -10.98
N MET A 525 3.70 -27.88 -11.00
CA MET A 525 4.53 -27.61 -9.81
C MET A 525 4.35 -26.18 -9.26
N VAL A 526 3.83 -25.26 -10.08
CA VAL A 526 3.70 -23.83 -9.75
C VAL A 526 2.23 -23.41 -9.90
N GLU A 527 1.69 -22.72 -8.91
CA GLU A 527 0.35 -22.11 -9.04
C GLU A 527 0.39 -20.98 -10.08
N GLU A 528 -0.51 -21.05 -11.05
CA GLU A 528 -0.55 -20.13 -12.19
C GLU A 528 -1.61 -19.03 -12.07
N ALA A 529 -2.48 -19.16 -11.08
CA ALA A 529 -3.59 -18.23 -10.88
C ALA A 529 -3.61 -17.69 -9.46
N VAL A 530 -3.78 -16.38 -9.36
CA VAL A 530 -4.10 -15.73 -8.08
C VAL A 530 -5.48 -16.24 -7.64
N ARG A 531 -5.53 -16.87 -6.48
CA ARG A 531 -6.71 -17.40 -5.82
C ARG A 531 -7.03 -16.62 -4.55
N PRO A 532 -8.14 -16.84 -3.88
CA PRO A 532 -8.48 -16.22 -2.62
C PRO A 532 -7.39 -16.35 -1.55
N GLU A 533 -6.65 -17.45 -1.57
CA GLU A 533 -5.58 -17.76 -0.59
C GLU A 533 -4.41 -16.77 -0.72
N GLN A 534 -3.98 -16.44 -1.94
CA GLN A 534 -2.91 -15.46 -2.17
C GLN A 534 -3.36 -14.06 -1.74
N ILE A 535 -4.59 -13.68 -2.04
CA ILE A 535 -5.15 -12.40 -1.55
C ILE A 535 -5.16 -12.36 -0.01
N ALA A 536 -5.60 -13.46 0.63
CA ALA A 536 -5.62 -13.56 2.08
C ALA A 536 -4.22 -13.46 2.69
N GLN A 537 -3.20 -14.06 2.06
CA GLN A 537 -1.81 -13.94 2.51
C GLN A 537 -1.28 -12.49 2.44
N VAL A 538 -1.66 -11.73 1.42
CA VAL A 538 -1.28 -10.32 1.33
C VAL A 538 -1.97 -9.52 2.44
N VAL A 539 -3.27 -9.73 2.67
CA VAL A 539 -4.00 -9.08 3.77
C VAL A 539 -3.38 -9.44 5.12
N GLU A 540 -3.03 -10.72 5.35
CA GLU A 540 -2.35 -11.16 6.56
C GLU A 540 -1.02 -10.43 6.78
N ARG A 541 -0.25 -10.23 5.73
CA ARG A 541 1.03 -9.52 5.79
C ARG A 541 0.86 -8.03 6.10
N TRP A 542 -0.15 -7.38 5.53
CA TRP A 542 -0.40 -5.95 5.74
C TRP A 542 -0.99 -5.65 7.11
N THR A 543 -1.94 -6.49 7.54
CA THR A 543 -2.73 -6.24 8.76
C THR A 543 -2.23 -7.03 9.97
N GLY A 544 -1.42 -8.08 9.75
CA GLY A 544 -1.03 -9.04 10.78
C GLY A 544 -2.18 -9.97 11.21
N ILE A 545 -3.30 -9.99 10.49
CA ILE A 545 -4.47 -10.83 10.79
C ILE A 545 -4.33 -12.14 10.01
N PRO A 546 -4.41 -13.31 10.64
CA PRO A 546 -4.23 -14.61 9.97
C PRO A 546 -5.44 -14.98 9.10
N THR A 547 -5.67 -14.20 8.04
CA THR A 547 -6.81 -14.33 7.14
C THR A 547 -6.81 -15.61 6.33
N THR A 548 -5.64 -16.17 6.03
CA THR A 548 -5.47 -17.46 5.34
C THR A 548 -6.17 -18.59 6.08
N LYS A 549 -6.02 -18.64 7.40
CA LYS A 549 -6.69 -19.63 8.26
C LYS A 549 -8.19 -19.39 8.42
N MET A 550 -8.65 -18.18 8.13
CA MET A 550 -10.07 -17.81 8.30
C MET A 550 -10.92 -18.19 7.08
N LEU A 551 -10.35 -18.40 5.91
CA LEU A 551 -11.06 -18.83 4.71
C LEU A 551 -11.49 -20.30 4.79
N GLU A 552 -10.70 -21.15 5.46
CA GLU A 552 -10.99 -22.56 5.64
C GLU A 552 -11.67 -22.81 6.99
N GLY A 553 -12.96 -23.02 7.00
CA GLY A 553 -13.69 -23.56 8.15
C GLY A 553 -14.11 -22.59 9.24
N GLU A 554 -14.20 -21.26 8.97
CA GLU A 554 -14.69 -20.29 9.97
C GLU A 554 -16.05 -20.70 10.56
N ARG A 555 -16.94 -21.24 9.73
CA ARG A 555 -18.23 -21.77 10.19
C ARG A 555 -18.11 -22.95 11.14
N GLU A 556 -17.28 -23.93 10.82
CA GLU A 556 -17.07 -25.08 11.69
C GLU A 556 -16.33 -24.72 12.98
N LYS A 557 -15.32 -23.84 12.84
CA LYS A 557 -14.56 -23.30 13.99
C LYS A 557 -15.50 -22.59 14.96
N LEU A 558 -16.37 -21.70 14.48
CA LEU A 558 -17.34 -21.00 15.32
C LEU A 558 -18.38 -21.93 15.97
N LEU A 559 -18.79 -22.98 15.27
CA LEU A 559 -19.69 -23.99 15.84
C LEU A 559 -19.05 -24.76 17.00
N ARG A 560 -17.73 -24.98 16.94
CA ARG A 560 -16.94 -25.65 17.99
C ARG A 560 -16.26 -24.70 18.96
N MET A 561 -16.66 -23.44 19.00
CA MET A 561 -16.03 -22.39 19.83
C MET A 561 -15.99 -22.76 21.31
N GLU A 562 -17.06 -23.33 21.86
CA GLU A 562 -17.13 -23.74 23.26
C GLU A 562 -16.05 -24.79 23.61
N GLU A 563 -15.87 -25.81 22.76
CA GLU A 563 -14.85 -26.83 22.92
C GLU A 563 -13.43 -26.23 22.85
N GLY A 564 -13.23 -25.27 21.93
CA GLY A 564 -11.96 -24.55 21.80
C GLY A 564 -11.61 -23.74 23.05
N LEU A 565 -12.57 -23.00 23.59
CA LEU A 565 -12.39 -22.19 24.79
C LEU A 565 -12.16 -23.05 26.06
N HIS A 566 -12.84 -24.20 26.17
CA HIS A 566 -12.66 -25.12 27.29
C HIS A 566 -11.29 -25.79 27.36
N LYS A 567 -10.53 -25.84 26.25
CA LYS A 567 -9.12 -26.28 26.30
C LYS A 567 -8.23 -25.38 27.16
N ARG A 568 -8.67 -24.14 27.40
CA ARG A 568 -7.88 -23.15 28.11
C ARG A 568 -8.56 -22.64 29.39
N VAL A 569 -9.90 -22.71 29.46
CA VAL A 569 -10.71 -22.24 30.58
C VAL A 569 -11.52 -23.42 31.14
N ILE A 570 -11.21 -23.79 32.36
CA ILE A 570 -11.92 -24.87 33.09
C ILE A 570 -13.09 -24.27 33.88
N GLY A 571 -14.17 -24.99 33.88
CA GLY A 571 -15.42 -24.49 34.47
C GLY A 571 -16.06 -23.36 33.63
N GLN A 572 -16.80 -22.45 34.27
CA GLN A 572 -17.35 -21.25 33.63
C GLN A 572 -18.24 -21.51 32.41
N ASN A 573 -18.96 -22.63 32.36
CA ASN A 573 -19.77 -23.07 31.21
C ASN A 573 -20.78 -22.03 30.76
N SER A 574 -21.42 -21.33 31.73
CA SER A 574 -22.40 -20.28 31.43
C SER A 574 -21.72 -19.09 30.71
N ALA A 575 -20.54 -18.69 31.17
CA ALA A 575 -19.78 -17.60 30.61
C ALA A 575 -19.29 -17.91 29.18
N VAL A 576 -18.74 -19.11 29.02
CA VAL A 576 -18.25 -19.59 27.69
C VAL A 576 -19.40 -19.67 26.68
N ARG A 577 -20.56 -20.20 27.08
CA ARG A 577 -21.75 -20.33 26.21
C ARG A 577 -22.34 -18.97 25.83
N ALA A 578 -22.47 -18.05 26.78
CA ALA A 578 -23.00 -16.71 26.53
C ALA A 578 -22.12 -15.95 25.53
N LEU A 579 -20.80 -15.99 25.74
CA LEU A 579 -19.82 -15.39 24.85
C LEU A 579 -19.83 -16.02 23.46
N ALA A 580 -19.83 -17.36 23.36
CA ALA A 580 -19.87 -18.07 22.09
C ALA A 580 -21.13 -17.74 21.28
N ASN A 581 -22.30 -17.65 21.93
CA ASN A 581 -23.54 -17.30 21.28
C ASN A 581 -23.55 -15.86 20.76
N ALA A 582 -22.99 -14.91 21.50
CA ALA A 582 -22.92 -13.51 21.07
C ALA A 582 -21.97 -13.34 19.89
N VAL A 583 -20.80 -13.99 19.93
CA VAL A 583 -19.85 -13.98 18.81
C VAL A 583 -20.46 -14.63 17.56
N ARG A 584 -21.18 -15.75 17.72
CA ARG A 584 -21.89 -16.40 16.60
C ARG A 584 -22.94 -15.49 15.98
N ARG A 585 -23.74 -14.75 16.79
CA ARG A 585 -24.74 -13.78 16.29
C ARG A 585 -24.08 -12.69 15.47
N ALA A 586 -23.00 -12.11 16.00
CA ALA A 586 -22.25 -11.04 15.30
C ALA A 586 -21.68 -11.53 13.96
N ARG A 587 -21.08 -12.73 13.94
CA ARG A 587 -20.50 -13.32 12.72
C ARG A 587 -21.52 -13.77 11.71
N ALA A 588 -22.73 -14.09 12.15
CA ALA A 588 -23.85 -14.42 11.27
C ALA A 588 -24.53 -13.18 10.65
N GLY A 589 -24.05 -11.96 10.96
CA GLY A 589 -24.63 -10.71 10.45
C GLY A 589 -25.99 -10.38 11.09
N LEU A 590 -26.28 -10.92 12.29
CA LEU A 590 -27.55 -10.69 12.99
C LEU A 590 -27.47 -9.52 13.99
N ASN A 591 -26.30 -8.93 14.18
CA ASN A 591 -26.07 -7.73 14.97
C ASN A 591 -26.09 -6.48 14.09
N ASP A 592 -26.24 -5.32 14.72
CA ASP A 592 -26.13 -4.02 14.05
C ASP A 592 -24.70 -3.83 13.49
N GLU A 593 -24.62 -3.51 12.19
CA GLU A 593 -23.36 -3.32 11.47
C GLU A 593 -22.51 -2.17 12.03
N ASN A 594 -23.12 -1.24 12.75
CA ASN A 594 -22.47 -0.09 13.34
C ASN A 594 -21.94 -0.32 14.75
N ARG A 595 -21.99 -1.53 15.28
CA ARG A 595 -21.52 -1.86 16.64
C ARG A 595 -20.27 -2.75 16.60
N PRO A 596 -19.48 -2.80 17.69
CA PRO A 596 -18.40 -3.76 17.86
C PRO A 596 -18.88 -5.21 17.70
N LEU A 597 -17.96 -6.15 17.38
CA LEU A 597 -18.27 -7.59 17.28
C LEU A 597 -18.97 -8.16 18.50
N GLY A 598 -18.76 -7.56 19.66
CA GLY A 598 -19.42 -7.88 20.89
C GLY A 598 -18.88 -7.04 22.04
N SER A 599 -19.73 -6.80 23.02
CA SER A 599 -19.43 -5.99 24.19
C SER A 599 -19.89 -6.72 25.45
N PHE A 600 -18.94 -7.03 26.34
CA PHE A 600 -19.20 -7.91 27.52
C PHE A 600 -18.74 -7.28 28.81
N LEU A 601 -19.52 -7.42 29.86
CA LEU A 601 -19.10 -7.10 31.22
C LEU A 601 -18.90 -8.40 32.01
N PHE A 602 -17.65 -8.70 32.38
CA PHE A 602 -17.28 -9.86 33.17
C PHE A 602 -17.24 -9.51 34.66
N LEU A 603 -18.11 -10.11 35.45
CA LEU A 603 -18.25 -9.89 36.88
C LEU A 603 -17.77 -11.09 37.67
N GLY A 604 -17.18 -10.88 38.83
CA GLY A 604 -16.85 -11.96 39.75
C GLY A 604 -15.53 -11.77 40.50
N PRO A 605 -15.18 -12.68 41.39
CA PRO A 605 -13.96 -12.60 42.21
C PRO A 605 -12.69 -12.60 41.39
N THR A 606 -11.59 -12.23 42.02
CA THR A 606 -10.25 -12.35 41.40
C THR A 606 -9.88 -13.84 41.24
N GLY A 607 -9.17 -14.20 40.17
CA GLY A 607 -8.61 -15.54 39.97
C GLY A 607 -9.60 -16.61 39.47
N VAL A 608 -10.83 -16.24 39.11
CA VAL A 608 -11.83 -17.16 38.53
C VAL A 608 -11.70 -17.39 37.01
N GLY A 609 -10.76 -16.69 36.33
CA GLY A 609 -10.50 -16.91 34.92
C GLY A 609 -10.99 -15.83 33.96
N LYS A 610 -11.44 -14.65 34.43
CA LYS A 610 -11.92 -13.54 33.57
C LYS A 610 -10.90 -13.17 32.49
N THR A 611 -9.68 -12.83 32.88
CA THR A 611 -8.61 -12.47 31.94
C THR A 611 -8.14 -13.67 31.10
N GLU A 612 -8.22 -14.90 31.63
CA GLU A 612 -7.85 -16.09 30.86
C GLU A 612 -8.87 -16.41 29.76
N LEU A 613 -10.16 -16.23 30.04
CA LEU A 613 -11.20 -16.34 29.01
C LEU A 613 -11.00 -15.28 27.92
N THR A 614 -10.64 -14.04 28.29
CA THR A 614 -10.30 -13.00 27.30
C THR A 614 -9.16 -13.42 26.39
N LYS A 615 -8.07 -13.99 26.94
CA LYS A 615 -6.95 -14.52 26.15
C LYS A 615 -7.35 -15.72 25.30
N ALA A 616 -8.18 -16.61 25.83
CA ALA A 616 -8.66 -17.78 25.09
C ALA A 616 -9.50 -17.35 23.88
N VAL A 617 -10.31 -16.29 24.03
CA VAL A 617 -11.10 -15.73 22.91
C VAL A 617 -10.21 -15.04 21.89
N ALA A 618 -9.19 -14.29 22.31
CA ALA A 618 -8.23 -13.68 21.41
C ALA A 618 -7.50 -14.74 20.58
N GLU A 619 -6.98 -15.80 21.24
CA GLU A 619 -6.35 -16.93 20.56
C GLU A 619 -7.31 -17.67 19.62
N PHE A 620 -8.56 -17.84 20.03
CA PHE A 620 -9.56 -18.56 19.23
C PHE A 620 -9.99 -17.77 17.99
N LEU A 621 -10.25 -16.47 18.12
CA LEU A 621 -10.76 -15.63 17.04
C LEU A 621 -9.66 -15.12 16.11
N PHE A 622 -8.47 -14.86 16.68
CA PHE A 622 -7.38 -14.17 15.97
C PHE A 622 -6.11 -15.02 15.83
N ASP A 623 -6.15 -16.29 16.29
CA ASP A 623 -5.03 -17.24 16.34
C ASP A 623 -3.76 -16.66 17.02
N ASP A 624 -3.91 -15.59 17.81
CA ASP A 624 -2.83 -14.91 18.52
C ASP A 624 -3.36 -14.44 19.89
N ASP A 625 -2.81 -14.98 20.98
CA ASP A 625 -3.18 -14.53 22.34
C ASP A 625 -2.65 -13.13 22.68
N GLY A 626 -1.72 -12.61 21.86
CA GLY A 626 -1.27 -11.21 21.87
C GLY A 626 -2.18 -10.24 21.11
N ALA A 627 -3.20 -10.72 20.36
CA ALA A 627 -4.19 -9.87 19.71
C ALA A 627 -5.18 -9.28 20.73
N MET A 628 -4.64 -8.69 21.78
CA MET A 628 -5.38 -8.11 22.91
C MET A 628 -4.68 -6.86 23.43
N VAL A 629 -5.43 -5.77 23.51
CA VAL A 629 -5.01 -4.56 24.25
C VAL A 629 -5.64 -4.59 25.62
N ARG A 630 -4.83 -4.53 26.66
CA ARG A 630 -5.28 -4.43 28.04
C ARG A 630 -5.08 -3.02 28.54
N ILE A 631 -6.14 -2.40 29.02
CA ILE A 631 -6.17 -1.08 29.61
C ILE A 631 -6.63 -1.20 31.05
N ASP A 632 -5.73 -0.92 32.00
CA ASP A 632 -6.05 -0.94 33.42
C ASP A 632 -6.73 0.38 33.81
N MET A 633 -7.98 0.31 34.20
CA MET A 633 -8.78 1.48 34.54
C MET A 633 -8.34 2.17 35.85
N SER A 634 -7.50 1.54 36.64
CA SER A 634 -6.88 2.19 37.82
C SER A 634 -5.93 3.34 37.41
N GLU A 635 -5.42 3.36 36.18
CA GLU A 635 -4.62 4.46 35.64
C GLU A 635 -5.48 5.64 35.14
N PHE A 636 -6.80 5.45 35.01
CA PHE A 636 -7.76 6.40 34.47
C PHE A 636 -8.80 6.87 35.46
N MET A 637 -8.39 7.02 36.73
CA MET A 637 -9.23 7.50 37.81
C MET A 637 -9.48 9.01 37.79
N GLU A 638 -8.56 9.76 37.13
CA GLU A 638 -8.62 11.22 37.07
C GLU A 638 -9.11 11.72 35.71
N LYS A 639 -9.76 12.89 35.70
CA LYS A 639 -10.32 13.50 34.50
C LYS A 639 -9.28 13.71 33.40
N HIS A 640 -8.05 14.11 33.72
CA HIS A 640 -7.03 14.33 32.71
C HIS A 640 -6.49 13.04 32.12
N SER A 641 -6.65 11.91 32.78
CA SER A 641 -6.25 10.61 32.26
C SER A 641 -7.09 10.20 31.05
N VAL A 642 -8.35 10.69 30.95
CA VAL A 642 -9.23 10.40 29.81
C VAL A 642 -8.64 10.92 28.50
N ALA A 643 -7.96 12.07 28.52
CA ALA A 643 -7.25 12.59 27.35
C ALA A 643 -6.11 11.68 26.89
N ARG A 644 -5.48 10.90 27.77
CA ARG A 644 -4.48 9.89 27.39
C ARG A 644 -5.12 8.70 26.66
N LEU A 645 -6.40 8.41 26.92
CA LEU A 645 -7.10 7.31 26.29
C LEU A 645 -7.41 7.60 24.81
N ILE A 646 -7.86 8.82 24.50
CA ILE A 646 -8.33 9.23 23.16
C ILE A 646 -7.36 10.16 22.43
N GLY A 647 -6.32 10.67 23.09
CA GLY A 647 -5.41 11.69 22.60
C GLY A 647 -5.71 13.08 23.13
N ALA A 648 -4.68 13.90 23.30
CA ALA A 648 -4.82 15.27 23.77
C ALA A 648 -5.35 16.19 22.67
N PRO A 649 -6.23 17.14 22.96
CA PRO A 649 -6.68 18.12 21.97
C PRO A 649 -5.55 19.06 21.56
N PRO A 650 -5.69 19.77 20.41
CA PRO A 650 -4.66 20.68 19.89
C PRO A 650 -4.25 21.72 20.92
N GLY A 651 -2.94 21.88 21.09
CA GLY A 651 -2.33 22.85 22.02
C GLY A 651 -2.00 22.30 23.41
N TYR A 652 -2.29 21.04 23.71
CA TYR A 652 -1.89 20.40 24.96
C TYR A 652 -0.66 19.50 24.75
N VAL A 653 0.10 19.29 25.84
CA VAL A 653 1.26 18.39 25.86
C VAL A 653 0.79 16.95 25.56
N GLY A 654 1.46 16.26 24.63
CA GLY A 654 1.09 14.90 24.20
C GLY A 654 0.13 14.84 22.99
N TYR A 655 -0.14 15.95 22.32
CA TYR A 655 -0.97 15.99 21.09
C TYR A 655 -0.42 15.07 19.97
N ASP A 656 0.91 15.02 19.82
CA ASP A 656 1.57 14.23 18.76
C ASP A 656 1.64 12.72 19.07
N GLU A 657 1.43 12.32 20.34
CA GLU A 657 1.58 10.92 20.77
C GLU A 657 0.34 10.06 20.47
N GLY A 658 -0.80 10.70 20.19
CA GLY A 658 -2.08 9.98 20.01
C GLY A 658 -2.64 9.39 21.31
N GLY A 659 -3.83 8.81 21.28
CA GLY A 659 -4.44 8.15 22.43
C GLY A 659 -4.06 6.67 22.53
N VAL A 660 -3.85 6.16 23.73
CA VAL A 660 -3.46 4.76 23.97
C VAL A 660 -4.47 3.79 23.35
N LEU A 661 -5.78 4.04 23.53
CA LEU A 661 -6.84 3.21 22.98
C LEU A 661 -6.96 3.40 21.45
N THR A 662 -7.03 4.65 21.00
CA THR A 662 -7.26 4.97 19.60
C THR A 662 -6.10 4.51 18.71
N GLU A 663 -4.84 4.72 19.13
CA GLU A 663 -3.67 4.24 18.41
C GLU A 663 -3.56 2.71 18.37
N ALA A 664 -3.87 2.05 19.49
CA ALA A 664 -3.83 0.58 19.55
C ALA A 664 -4.83 -0.05 18.58
N VAL A 665 -6.07 0.49 18.51
CA VAL A 665 -7.12 -0.02 17.62
C VAL A 665 -6.85 0.39 16.17
N ARG A 666 -6.35 1.60 15.92
CA ARG A 666 -5.98 2.05 14.59
C ARG A 666 -4.90 1.16 13.96
N ARG A 667 -3.89 0.78 14.75
CA ARG A 667 -2.81 -0.12 14.28
C ARG A 667 -3.28 -1.56 14.09
N ARG A 668 -4.23 -2.00 14.90
CA ARG A 668 -4.71 -3.38 14.88
C ARG A 668 -6.24 -3.36 15.10
N PRO A 669 -7.03 -3.12 14.05
CA PRO A 669 -8.48 -2.98 14.18
C PRO A 669 -9.20 -4.29 14.54
N TYR A 670 -8.51 -5.44 14.41
CA TYR A 670 -9.05 -6.77 14.67
C TYR A 670 -8.40 -7.36 15.92
N GLN A 671 -8.96 -7.11 17.08
CA GLN A 671 -8.42 -7.51 18.37
C GLN A 671 -9.44 -7.49 19.50
N VAL A 672 -9.07 -8.03 20.67
CA VAL A 672 -9.80 -7.87 21.91
C VAL A 672 -9.33 -6.62 22.64
N VAL A 673 -10.24 -5.77 23.02
CA VAL A 673 -9.96 -4.63 23.92
C VAL A 673 -10.48 -4.97 25.32
N LEU A 674 -9.55 -5.16 26.24
CA LEU A 674 -9.85 -5.48 27.65
C LEU A 674 -9.69 -4.24 28.51
N PHE A 675 -10.81 -3.76 29.06
CA PHE A 675 -10.83 -2.76 30.12
C PHE A 675 -10.90 -3.47 31.50
N ASP A 676 -9.78 -3.47 32.20
CA ASP A 676 -9.66 -4.18 33.48
C ASP A 676 -10.02 -3.25 34.66
N GLU A 677 -10.73 -3.75 35.66
CA GLU A 677 -11.20 -3.03 36.85
C GLU A 677 -11.99 -1.75 36.51
N VAL A 678 -12.97 -1.88 35.63
CA VAL A 678 -13.75 -0.76 35.08
C VAL A 678 -14.48 0.09 36.16
N GLU A 679 -14.78 -0.48 37.33
CA GLU A 679 -15.36 0.23 38.48
C GLU A 679 -14.46 1.36 39.03
N LYS A 680 -13.18 1.36 38.73
CA LYS A 680 -12.21 2.40 39.13
C LYS A 680 -12.13 3.59 38.19
N ALA A 681 -12.70 3.45 36.98
CA ALA A 681 -12.61 4.48 35.95
C ALA A 681 -13.33 5.78 36.34
N HIS A 682 -12.76 6.92 35.87
CA HIS A 682 -13.48 8.20 35.98
C HIS A 682 -14.78 8.17 35.14
N PRO A 683 -15.87 8.83 35.59
CA PRO A 683 -17.16 8.85 34.88
C PRO A 683 -17.08 9.28 33.41
N ASP A 684 -16.13 10.14 33.02
CA ASP A 684 -15.95 10.59 31.64
C ASP A 684 -15.46 9.47 30.72
N VAL A 685 -14.81 8.42 31.24
CA VAL A 685 -14.41 7.24 30.45
C VAL A 685 -15.64 6.53 29.89
N PHE A 686 -16.74 6.45 30.69
CA PHE A 686 -17.97 5.83 30.22
C PHE A 686 -18.62 6.61 29.07
N ASN A 687 -18.48 7.94 29.03
CA ASN A 687 -18.99 8.73 27.92
C ASN A 687 -18.24 8.39 26.61
N VAL A 688 -16.92 8.15 26.69
CA VAL A 688 -16.12 7.67 25.55
C VAL A 688 -16.55 6.27 25.12
N LEU A 689 -16.73 5.36 26.09
CA LEU A 689 -17.17 4.00 25.81
C LEU A 689 -18.57 3.94 25.21
N LEU A 690 -19.49 4.82 25.62
CA LEU A 690 -20.83 4.90 25.02
C LEU A 690 -20.77 5.17 23.53
N GLN A 691 -19.92 6.07 23.07
CA GLN A 691 -19.73 6.33 21.64
C GLN A 691 -19.22 5.08 20.89
N VAL A 692 -18.25 4.39 21.45
CA VAL A 692 -17.74 3.15 20.87
C VAL A 692 -18.81 2.06 20.81
N LEU A 693 -19.60 1.89 21.87
CA LEU A 693 -20.62 0.86 21.95
C LEU A 693 -21.84 1.13 21.06
N ASP A 694 -22.16 2.40 20.77
CA ASP A 694 -23.30 2.79 19.93
C ASP A 694 -22.94 2.86 18.45
N ASP A 695 -21.90 3.65 18.13
CA ASP A 695 -21.55 4.00 16.76
C ASP A 695 -20.43 3.11 16.19
N GLY A 696 -19.77 2.29 17.03
CA GLY A 696 -18.63 1.46 16.66
C GLY A 696 -17.42 2.26 16.20
N VAL A 697 -17.39 3.58 16.45
CA VAL A 697 -16.31 4.48 16.06
C VAL A 697 -15.97 5.44 17.18
N LEU A 698 -14.74 5.93 17.20
CA LEU A 698 -14.28 6.92 18.18
C LEU A 698 -13.40 7.96 17.49
N THR A 699 -13.73 9.24 17.67
CA THR A 699 -12.90 10.34 17.15
C THR A 699 -11.78 10.63 18.13
N ASP A 700 -10.54 10.58 17.67
CA ASP A 700 -9.35 10.89 18.47
C ASP A 700 -9.16 12.39 18.69
N GLY A 701 -8.20 12.77 19.54
CA GLY A 701 -7.87 14.17 19.83
C GLY A 701 -7.36 14.96 18.61
N GLN A 702 -7.01 14.30 17.51
CA GLN A 702 -6.57 14.89 16.25
C GLN A 702 -7.72 15.03 15.24
N GLY A 703 -8.93 14.61 15.60
CA GLY A 703 -10.10 14.64 14.73
C GLY A 703 -10.22 13.45 13.76
N ARG A 704 -9.40 12.40 13.92
CA ARG A 704 -9.46 11.19 13.12
C ARG A 704 -10.46 10.22 13.72
N THR A 705 -11.28 9.61 12.88
CA THR A 705 -12.23 8.58 13.29
C THR A 705 -11.55 7.21 13.27
N VAL A 706 -11.57 6.51 14.41
CA VAL A 706 -11.02 5.16 14.57
C VAL A 706 -12.17 4.18 14.63
N ASP A 707 -12.12 3.13 13.83
CA ASP A 707 -13.14 2.09 13.70
C ASP A 707 -12.92 0.96 14.72
N PHE A 708 -13.96 0.68 15.53
CA PHE A 708 -14.01 -0.38 16.52
C PHE A 708 -14.94 -1.53 16.12
N LYS A 709 -15.59 -1.49 14.96
CA LYS A 709 -16.59 -2.48 14.52
C LYS A 709 -16.04 -3.90 14.44
N GLN A 710 -14.73 -4.03 14.23
CA GLN A 710 -14.05 -5.32 14.19
C GLN A 710 -13.40 -5.72 15.53
N THR A 711 -13.61 -4.94 16.59
CA THR A 711 -13.09 -5.24 17.94
C THR A 711 -14.09 -6.00 18.79
N LEU A 712 -13.56 -6.81 19.72
CA LEU A 712 -14.34 -7.41 20.79
C LEU A 712 -14.03 -6.67 22.09
N ILE A 713 -15.02 -6.05 22.69
CA ILE A 713 -14.87 -5.24 23.91
C ILE A 713 -15.22 -6.08 25.13
N ILE A 714 -14.27 -6.22 26.03
CA ILE A 714 -14.44 -6.93 27.30
C ILE A 714 -14.09 -5.99 28.44
N LEU A 715 -15.05 -5.81 29.35
CA LEU A 715 -14.86 -5.05 30.58
C LEU A 715 -14.85 -6.03 31.77
N THR A 716 -13.90 -5.87 32.69
CA THR A 716 -13.88 -6.70 33.90
C THR A 716 -14.18 -5.85 35.13
N SER A 717 -14.91 -6.42 36.09
CA SER A 717 -15.16 -5.77 37.35
C SER A 717 -15.20 -6.78 38.49
N ASN A 718 -14.85 -6.30 39.69
CA ASN A 718 -14.92 -7.06 40.94
C ASN A 718 -16.09 -6.62 41.79
N LEU A 719 -17.02 -5.79 41.31
CA LEU A 719 -18.22 -5.34 42.02
C LEU A 719 -19.06 -6.53 42.43
N GLY A 720 -19.53 -6.51 43.70
CA GLY A 720 -20.37 -7.57 44.24
C GLY A 720 -19.63 -8.90 44.50
N ALA A 721 -18.32 -9.00 44.22
CA ALA A 721 -17.55 -10.23 44.35
C ALA A 721 -17.58 -10.83 45.77
N GLN A 722 -17.81 -10.03 46.80
CA GLN A 722 -17.89 -10.48 48.18
C GLN A 722 -19.09 -11.43 48.40
N ALA A 723 -20.25 -11.16 47.78
CA ALA A 723 -21.42 -12.03 47.87
C ALA A 723 -21.15 -13.44 47.35
N LEU A 724 -20.40 -13.55 46.21
CA LEU A 724 -20.00 -14.83 45.65
C LEU A 724 -18.90 -15.52 46.45
N SER A 725 -17.97 -14.76 47.04
CA SER A 725 -16.87 -15.32 47.85
C SER A 725 -17.30 -15.90 49.18
N GLN A 726 -18.40 -15.42 49.74
CA GLN A 726 -18.95 -15.87 51.03
C GLN A 726 -19.87 -17.10 50.92
N LEU A 727 -20.24 -17.53 49.73
CA LEU A 727 -21.03 -18.72 49.49
C LEU A 727 -20.31 -19.99 49.99
N PRO A 728 -20.99 -20.88 50.74
CA PRO A 728 -20.46 -22.22 51.04
C PRO A 728 -20.25 -23.04 49.75
N ASP A 729 -19.30 -23.97 49.81
CA ASP A 729 -19.06 -24.88 48.66
C ASP A 729 -20.31 -25.73 48.35
N GLY A 730 -20.83 -25.63 47.11
CA GLY A 730 -22.02 -26.36 46.66
C GLY A 730 -23.37 -25.63 46.91
N ALA A 731 -23.37 -24.39 47.40
CA ALA A 731 -24.59 -23.60 47.52
C ALA A 731 -25.06 -23.05 46.18
N ASP A 732 -26.39 -22.85 46.06
CA ASP A 732 -26.95 -22.23 44.84
C ASP A 732 -26.48 -20.76 44.71
N ALA A 733 -25.81 -20.48 43.63
CA ALA A 733 -25.29 -19.13 43.33
C ALA A 733 -26.39 -18.15 42.88
N GLY A 734 -27.65 -18.55 42.77
CA GLY A 734 -28.70 -17.75 42.18
C GLY A 734 -29.03 -16.45 42.92
N GLU A 735 -29.00 -16.47 44.26
CA GLU A 735 -29.19 -15.26 45.08
C GLU A 735 -27.99 -14.33 45.03
N ALA A 736 -26.79 -14.87 45.18
CA ALA A 736 -25.56 -14.09 45.10
C ALA A 736 -25.35 -13.46 43.71
N LYS A 737 -25.77 -14.13 42.65
CA LYS A 737 -25.73 -13.53 41.27
C LYS A 737 -26.69 -12.32 41.18
N ARG A 738 -27.86 -12.37 41.85
CA ARG A 738 -28.76 -11.21 41.92
C ARG A 738 -28.15 -10.04 42.70
N ASP A 739 -27.52 -10.30 43.82
CA ASP A 739 -26.85 -9.28 44.64
C ASP A 739 -25.69 -8.63 43.83
N VAL A 740 -24.93 -9.41 43.07
CA VAL A 740 -23.89 -8.88 42.17
C VAL A 740 -24.49 -7.97 41.11
N LEU A 741 -25.58 -8.40 40.45
CA LEU A 741 -26.24 -7.59 39.41
C LEU A 741 -26.85 -6.32 39.97
N ASP A 742 -27.40 -6.35 41.22
CA ASP A 742 -27.96 -5.16 41.90
C ASP A 742 -26.84 -4.18 42.29
N ALA A 743 -25.69 -4.66 42.74
CA ALA A 743 -24.50 -3.84 42.98
C ALA A 743 -24.00 -3.15 41.71
N VAL A 744 -24.03 -3.86 40.60
CA VAL A 744 -23.65 -3.33 39.26
C VAL A 744 -24.62 -2.25 38.79
N LYS A 745 -25.95 -2.48 38.91
CA LYS A 745 -26.97 -1.49 38.60
C LYS A 745 -26.89 -0.23 39.47
N ALA A 746 -26.45 -0.37 40.73
CA ALA A 746 -26.26 0.76 41.65
C ALA A 746 -25.00 1.59 41.26
N HIS A 747 -23.99 0.97 40.67
CA HIS A 747 -22.72 1.62 40.37
C HIS A 747 -22.68 2.24 38.96
N PHE A 748 -23.12 1.50 37.95
CA PHE A 748 -23.11 1.93 36.56
C PHE A 748 -24.44 2.55 36.12
N ARG A 749 -24.37 3.57 35.24
CA ARG A 749 -25.58 4.19 34.68
C ARG A 749 -26.36 3.18 33.83
N PRO A 750 -27.72 3.20 33.91
CA PRO A 750 -28.53 2.30 33.07
C PRO A 750 -28.26 2.39 31.58
N GLU A 751 -27.93 3.59 31.08
CA GLU A 751 -27.55 3.83 29.68
C GLU A 751 -26.36 2.98 29.25
N PHE A 752 -25.35 2.89 30.09
CA PHE A 752 -24.15 2.10 29.80
C PHE A 752 -24.43 0.59 29.79
N LEU A 753 -25.17 0.12 30.81
CA LEU A 753 -25.51 -1.33 30.93
C LEU A 753 -26.39 -1.81 29.78
N ASN A 754 -27.30 -0.97 29.27
CA ASN A 754 -28.18 -1.30 28.15
C ASN A 754 -27.47 -1.35 26.79
N ARG A 755 -26.23 -0.86 26.69
CA ARG A 755 -25.42 -0.90 25.45
C ARG A 755 -24.54 -2.14 25.39
N LEU A 756 -24.39 -2.85 26.52
CA LEU A 756 -23.62 -4.10 26.52
C LEU A 756 -24.49 -5.25 25.99
N ASP A 757 -23.87 -6.11 25.19
CA ASP A 757 -24.55 -7.29 24.64
C ASP A 757 -24.87 -8.32 25.71
N GLU A 758 -23.94 -8.53 26.68
CA GLU A 758 -24.14 -9.49 27.75
C GLU A 758 -23.38 -9.08 29.02
N ILE A 759 -24.02 -9.29 30.18
CA ILE A 759 -23.40 -9.18 31.48
C ILE A 759 -23.19 -10.59 32.03
N ILE A 760 -21.95 -10.99 32.16
CA ILE A 760 -21.55 -12.37 32.47
C ILE A 760 -20.99 -12.44 33.87
N VAL A 761 -21.69 -13.19 34.75
CA VAL A 761 -21.22 -13.44 36.11
C VAL A 761 -20.44 -14.74 36.16
N PHE A 762 -19.17 -14.65 36.54
CA PHE A 762 -18.28 -15.79 36.71
C PHE A 762 -18.56 -16.49 38.04
N ASP A 763 -18.69 -17.79 37.96
CA ASP A 763 -18.85 -18.62 39.14
C ASP A 763 -17.52 -18.78 39.92
N ARG A 764 -17.61 -19.03 41.23
CA ARG A 764 -16.43 -19.42 41.99
C ARG A 764 -15.89 -20.75 41.49
N LEU A 765 -14.57 -20.88 41.41
CA LEU A 765 -13.94 -22.13 41.03
C LEU A 765 -14.18 -23.20 42.13
N ALA A 766 -14.62 -24.38 41.70
CA ALA A 766 -14.72 -25.50 42.58
C ALA A 766 -13.36 -26.18 42.79
N ARG A 767 -13.15 -26.85 43.92
CA ARG A 767 -11.90 -27.60 44.13
C ARG A 767 -11.66 -28.64 43.03
N GLY A 768 -12.71 -29.25 42.50
CA GLY A 768 -12.62 -30.19 41.38
C GLY A 768 -12.09 -29.60 40.09
N ASP A 769 -12.23 -28.28 39.86
CA ASP A 769 -11.74 -27.60 38.66
C ASP A 769 -10.23 -27.39 38.68
N MET A 770 -9.61 -27.40 39.85
CA MET A 770 -8.21 -27.10 40.07
C MET A 770 -7.27 -28.11 39.39
N SER A 771 -7.63 -29.37 39.34
CA SER A 771 -6.81 -30.42 38.68
C SER A 771 -6.68 -30.11 37.17
N GLY A 772 -7.77 -29.73 36.53
CA GLY A 772 -7.72 -29.33 35.10
C GLY A 772 -6.91 -28.04 34.87
N ILE A 773 -6.96 -27.11 35.82
CA ILE A 773 -6.17 -25.87 35.75
C ILE A 773 -4.67 -26.19 35.91
N VAL A 774 -4.32 -27.13 36.81
CA VAL A 774 -2.94 -27.65 36.97
C VAL A 774 -2.45 -28.24 35.63
N ASP A 775 -3.24 -29.07 34.96
CA ASP A 775 -2.87 -29.66 33.68
C ASP A 775 -2.62 -28.62 32.59
N ILE A 776 -3.41 -27.55 32.53
CA ILE A 776 -3.20 -26.44 31.60
C ILE A 776 -1.88 -25.70 31.90
N GLN A 777 -1.60 -25.40 33.17
CA GLN A 777 -0.36 -24.73 33.56
C GLN A 777 0.87 -25.63 33.29
N MET A 778 0.75 -26.92 33.53
CA MET A 778 1.79 -27.89 33.23
C MET A 778 2.05 -28.06 31.75
N SER A 779 1.00 -28.07 30.91
CA SER A 779 1.17 -28.09 29.44
C SER A 779 2.00 -26.89 28.94
N ARG A 780 1.86 -25.72 29.54
CA ARG A 780 2.65 -24.51 29.22
C ARG A 780 4.12 -24.68 29.63
N LEU A 781 4.37 -25.27 30.77
CA LEU A 781 5.74 -25.60 31.22
C LEU A 781 6.40 -26.63 30.32
N LEU A 782 5.70 -27.70 30.00
CA LEU A 782 6.16 -28.74 29.10
C LEU A 782 6.53 -28.23 27.70
N LYS A 783 5.74 -27.32 27.13
CA LYS A 783 6.06 -26.65 25.86
C LYS A 783 7.40 -25.89 25.92
N ARG A 784 7.73 -25.26 27.04
CA ARG A 784 9.01 -24.56 27.22
C ARG A 784 10.20 -25.55 27.33
N LEU A 785 9.98 -26.67 27.99
CA LEU A 785 10.98 -27.71 28.17
C LEU A 785 11.20 -28.56 26.92
N ALA A 786 10.22 -28.61 26.00
CA ALA A 786 10.32 -29.32 24.74
C ALA A 786 11.52 -28.85 23.88
N GLY A 787 11.88 -27.56 23.95
CA GLY A 787 13.07 -27.01 23.29
C GLY A 787 14.40 -27.62 23.77
N ARG A 788 14.41 -28.30 24.94
CA ARG A 788 15.54 -29.01 25.52
C ARG A 788 15.33 -30.54 25.55
N ASN A 789 14.24 -31.03 24.94
CA ASN A 789 13.83 -32.43 24.95
C ASN A 789 13.62 -33.04 26.36
N ILE A 790 13.33 -32.20 27.37
CA ILE A 790 13.08 -32.63 28.75
C ILE A 790 11.60 -32.96 28.90
N ARG A 791 11.30 -34.13 29.48
CA ARG A 791 9.94 -34.56 29.79
C ARG A 791 9.73 -34.58 31.30
N LEU A 792 8.59 -33.99 31.76
CA LEU A 792 8.15 -34.08 33.15
C LEU A 792 6.98 -35.07 33.22
N GLU A 793 7.04 -36.06 34.09
CA GLU A 793 5.97 -37.00 34.35
C GLU A 793 5.42 -36.77 35.74
N LEU A 794 4.23 -36.10 35.77
CA LEU A 794 3.51 -35.87 37.04
C LEU A 794 2.58 -37.05 37.33
N ASP A 795 2.70 -37.58 38.53
CA ASP A 795 1.73 -38.52 39.02
C ASP A 795 0.45 -37.85 39.60
N ASP A 796 -0.57 -38.62 39.88
CA ASP A 796 -1.85 -38.10 40.38
C ASP A 796 -1.71 -37.46 41.78
N ALA A 797 -0.74 -37.92 42.60
CA ALA A 797 -0.45 -37.35 43.91
C ALA A 797 0.13 -35.91 43.79
N ALA A 798 1.08 -35.70 42.85
CA ALA A 798 1.64 -34.38 42.58
C ALA A 798 0.58 -33.42 42.03
N ARG A 799 -0.32 -33.86 41.13
CA ARG A 799 -1.42 -33.08 40.61
C ARG A 799 -2.37 -32.65 41.72
N ALA A 800 -2.76 -33.60 42.59
CA ALA A 800 -3.67 -33.33 43.73
C ALA A 800 -3.03 -32.34 44.71
N TRP A 801 -1.74 -32.51 45.01
CA TRP A 801 -0.99 -31.59 45.88
C TRP A 801 -0.93 -30.18 45.33
N LEU A 802 -0.60 -30.03 44.04
CA LEU A 802 -0.57 -28.72 43.35
C LEU A 802 -1.97 -28.06 43.31
N ALA A 803 -3.01 -28.88 43.11
CA ALA A 803 -4.39 -28.39 43.09
C ALA A 803 -4.83 -27.91 44.49
N GLU A 804 -4.46 -28.58 45.54
CA GLU A 804 -4.84 -28.22 46.91
C GLU A 804 -4.06 -26.99 47.41
N GLU A 805 -2.74 -26.99 47.23
CA GLU A 805 -1.85 -25.89 47.65
C GLU A 805 -2.06 -24.63 46.81
N GLY A 806 -2.45 -24.79 45.52
CA GLY A 806 -2.72 -23.70 44.58
C GLY A 806 -4.11 -23.11 44.71
N TYR A 807 -5.00 -23.64 45.52
CA TYR A 807 -6.37 -23.15 45.71
C TYR A 807 -6.50 -22.21 46.90
N ASP A 808 -7.09 -21.07 46.71
CA ASP A 808 -7.48 -20.14 47.74
C ASP A 808 -8.98 -19.79 47.64
N PRO A 809 -9.75 -19.90 48.71
CA PRO A 809 -11.19 -19.59 48.69
C PRO A 809 -11.53 -18.16 48.20
N VAL A 810 -10.66 -17.18 48.45
CA VAL A 810 -10.85 -15.76 48.10
C VAL A 810 -10.21 -15.39 46.76
N PHE A 811 -9.02 -15.95 46.50
CA PHE A 811 -8.22 -15.60 45.32
C PHE A 811 -8.28 -16.67 44.20
N GLY A 812 -9.10 -17.70 44.36
CA GLY A 812 -9.30 -18.77 43.37
C GLY A 812 -8.00 -19.48 43.00
N ALA A 813 -7.73 -19.61 41.72
CA ALA A 813 -6.51 -20.26 41.17
C ALA A 813 -5.30 -19.30 41.05
N ARG A 814 -5.38 -18.04 41.50
CA ARG A 814 -4.27 -17.08 41.42
C ARG A 814 -2.97 -17.52 42.11
N PRO A 815 -3.00 -18.19 43.28
CA PRO A 815 -1.82 -18.66 43.96
C PRO A 815 -1.12 -19.79 43.19
N LEU A 816 -1.83 -20.60 42.41
CA LEU A 816 -1.32 -21.79 41.74
C LEU A 816 -0.04 -21.51 40.94
N LYS A 817 0.02 -20.39 40.22
CA LYS A 817 1.20 -20.03 39.43
C LYS A 817 2.45 -19.85 40.30
N ARG A 818 2.30 -19.27 41.47
CA ARG A 818 3.40 -19.10 42.43
C ARG A 818 3.81 -20.42 43.07
N VAL A 819 2.82 -21.29 43.32
CA VAL A 819 3.08 -22.63 43.88
C VAL A 819 3.88 -23.45 42.85
N ILE A 820 3.47 -23.46 41.59
CA ILE A 820 4.21 -24.15 40.51
C ILE A 820 5.62 -23.58 40.38
N GLN A 821 5.77 -22.26 40.42
CA GLN A 821 7.08 -21.64 40.36
C GLN A 821 8.00 -22.11 41.50
N ARG A 822 7.56 -21.94 42.74
CA ARG A 822 8.39 -22.26 43.91
C ARG A 822 8.61 -23.74 44.12
N ALA A 823 7.59 -24.58 43.97
CA ALA A 823 7.65 -25.99 44.27
C ALA A 823 8.16 -26.87 43.12
N LEU A 824 8.09 -26.37 41.89
CA LEU A 824 8.50 -27.17 40.71
C LEU A 824 9.56 -26.47 39.86
N GLN A 825 9.34 -25.19 39.46
CA GLN A 825 10.25 -24.54 38.51
C GLN A 825 11.61 -24.20 39.14
N ASP A 826 11.61 -23.64 40.34
CA ASP A 826 12.85 -23.23 41.02
C ASP A 826 13.76 -24.46 41.32
N PRO A 827 13.27 -25.58 41.90
CA PRO A 827 14.07 -26.75 42.09
C PRO A 827 14.52 -27.44 40.79
N LEU A 828 13.65 -27.46 39.78
CA LEU A 828 14.00 -27.97 38.46
C LEU A 828 15.12 -27.15 37.81
N ALA A 829 15.07 -25.83 37.96
CA ALA A 829 16.11 -24.94 37.43
C ALA A 829 17.48 -25.21 38.13
N GLU A 830 17.45 -25.43 39.44
CA GLU A 830 18.67 -25.81 40.20
C GLU A 830 19.24 -27.15 39.72
N SER A 831 18.40 -28.15 39.49
CA SER A 831 18.82 -29.47 39.01
C SER A 831 19.35 -29.42 37.57
N LEU A 832 18.80 -28.55 36.72
CA LEU A 832 19.31 -28.29 35.39
C LEU A 832 20.68 -27.57 35.40
N LEU A 833 20.84 -26.59 36.29
CA LEU A 833 22.10 -25.82 36.40
C LEU A 833 23.22 -26.67 37.07
N SER A 834 22.87 -27.56 38.01
CA SER A 834 23.82 -28.49 38.63
C SER A 834 24.23 -29.65 37.71
N GLY A 835 23.52 -29.85 36.58
CA GLY A 835 23.77 -30.95 35.65
C GLY A 835 23.22 -32.34 36.11
N GLU A 836 22.38 -32.34 37.14
CA GLU A 836 21.67 -33.56 37.60
C GLU A 836 20.57 -33.97 36.62
N VAL A 837 19.89 -32.97 36.01
CA VAL A 837 18.97 -33.18 34.90
C VAL A 837 19.62 -32.65 33.63
N ARG A 838 19.65 -33.47 32.59
CA ARG A 838 20.27 -33.19 31.30
C ARG A 838 19.22 -33.06 30.20
N ASP A 839 19.59 -32.43 29.12
CA ASP A 839 18.74 -32.36 27.92
C ASP A 839 18.44 -33.80 27.41
N GLY A 840 17.18 -34.14 27.24
CA GLY A 840 16.69 -35.44 26.87
C GLY A 840 16.17 -36.33 28.02
N ASP A 841 16.33 -35.89 29.26
CA ASP A 841 15.92 -36.65 30.43
C ASP A 841 14.41 -36.64 30.67
N THR A 842 13.90 -37.68 31.29
CA THR A 842 12.53 -37.75 31.82
C THR A 842 12.58 -37.63 33.33
N VAL A 843 11.96 -36.59 33.87
CA VAL A 843 11.99 -36.31 35.33
C VAL A 843 10.64 -36.65 35.94
N PRO A 844 10.57 -37.65 36.80
CA PRO A 844 9.35 -37.97 37.55
C PRO A 844 9.08 -36.91 38.63
N VAL A 845 7.82 -36.54 38.79
CA VAL A 845 7.35 -35.61 39.83
C VAL A 845 6.23 -36.25 40.62
N SER A 846 6.43 -36.38 41.91
CA SER A 846 5.48 -36.98 42.87
C SER A 846 5.24 -36.07 44.06
N ALA A 847 4.31 -36.41 44.94
CA ALA A 847 4.07 -35.70 46.20
C ALA A 847 4.60 -36.46 47.37
N GLY A 848 5.41 -35.81 48.23
CA GLY A 848 5.88 -36.30 49.50
C GLY A 848 5.24 -35.62 50.71
N ALA A 849 5.61 -36.01 51.90
CA ALA A 849 5.06 -35.44 53.15
C ALA A 849 5.37 -33.94 53.33
N ASP A 850 6.52 -33.48 52.80
CA ASP A 850 7.05 -32.13 52.96
C ASP A 850 6.97 -31.27 51.67
N GLY A 851 6.32 -31.72 50.60
CA GLY A 851 6.20 -31.01 49.30
C GLY A 851 6.32 -31.90 48.09
N LEU A 852 6.57 -31.31 46.93
CA LEU A 852 6.81 -32.07 45.71
C LEU A 852 8.21 -32.73 45.70
N LEU A 853 8.24 -33.92 45.21
CA LEU A 853 9.48 -34.70 44.93
C LEU A 853 9.77 -34.59 43.42
N ILE A 854 10.91 -34.07 43.07
CA ILE A 854 11.35 -33.86 41.68
C ILE A 854 12.62 -34.74 41.47
N GLY A 855 12.46 -35.90 40.82
CA GLY A 855 13.49 -36.91 40.89
C GLY A 855 13.71 -37.30 42.37
N ASP A 856 14.95 -37.12 42.85
CA ASP A 856 15.34 -37.42 44.24
C ASP A 856 15.28 -36.20 45.20
N ARG A 857 14.85 -35.03 44.73
CA ARG A 857 14.80 -33.75 45.52
C ARG A 857 13.40 -33.36 45.96
N ILE A 858 13.33 -32.75 47.13
CA ILE A 858 12.08 -32.18 47.69
C ILE A 858 11.95 -30.74 47.26
N GLY A 859 10.90 -30.39 46.51
CA GLY A 859 10.50 -29.00 46.17
C GLY A 859 9.96 -28.25 47.40
N ALA A 860 10.13 -26.91 47.45
CA ALA A 860 9.70 -26.10 48.59
C ALA A 860 8.16 -26.13 48.75
N SER A 861 7.67 -26.43 49.99
CA SER A 861 6.29 -26.31 50.37
C SER A 861 5.87 -24.84 50.54
N ASN A 862 4.61 -24.49 50.19
CA ASN A 862 4.06 -23.15 50.40
C ASN A 862 3.62 -22.91 51.87
N ARG A 863 3.67 -23.91 52.73
CA ARG A 863 3.37 -23.72 54.14
C ARG A 863 4.47 -22.92 54.84
N PRO A 864 4.13 -21.78 55.53
CA PRO A 864 5.13 -21.05 56.28
C PRO A 864 5.72 -22.02 57.33
N LYS A 865 7.04 -22.12 57.38
CA LYS A 865 7.70 -22.78 58.50
C LYS A 865 7.23 -22.09 59.78
N PRO A 866 7.06 -22.82 60.88
CA PRO A 866 6.60 -22.25 62.15
C PRO A 866 7.43 -21.07 62.66
N ASP A 867 8.64 -20.89 62.20
CA ASP A 867 9.57 -19.82 62.61
C ASP A 867 9.55 -18.57 61.72
N ASP A 868 8.85 -18.55 60.59
CA ASP A 868 8.75 -17.36 59.67
C ASP A 868 7.53 -16.47 59.96
N ALA A 869 6.87 -16.63 61.10
CA ALA A 869 5.80 -15.76 61.59
C ALA A 869 6.33 -14.45 62.23
N VAL A 870 7.33 -13.79 61.54
CA VAL A 870 7.73 -12.43 61.96
C VAL A 870 7.93 -11.56 60.69
N VAL A 871 7.04 -10.55 60.61
CA VAL A 871 7.26 -9.24 59.99
C VAL A 871 7.21 -9.18 58.43
N HIS A 872 6.15 -8.82 57.85
CA HIS A 872 5.71 -7.49 57.35
C HIS A 872 4.41 -7.60 56.57
#